data_82f2a309900288a2281ccfad1e13c938
#
_entry.id   82f2a309900288a2281ccfad1e13c938
#
_cell.length_a   1.000
_cell.length_b   1.000
_cell.length_c   1.000
_cell.angle_alpha   90.00
_cell.angle_beta   90.00
_cell.angle_gamma   90.00
#
_symmetry.space_group_name_H-M   'P 1'
#
loop_
_entity.id
_entity.type
_entity.pdbx_description
1 polymer ?
#
loop_
_entity_poly.entity_id
_entity_poly.type
_entity_poly.pdbx_seq_one_letter_code
_entity_poly.pdbx_strand_id
1 'polypeptide(L)'
;MAASGPSSGESMQNGGAAAPTEGNGAATAVAERQDFFGHPRGLATLFFTELWERFSYYGLRALLVLFMTAPAGAAATNPGLGFGTEKATAIYGLYTAFVYLLALPGGWVADNIWGQRRSVFVGGCIIAAGHFSLAMPALGLPDVTFFYLGLVLIVVGTGLLKPNISTMVGELYPEGGARRDAGFSVFYMGINFGAILGPTLCGWLGEGYNWHWGFSLAGFGMLAGLVSYKLGAPNLGNAGLLDADDEEAVQRKSRNFYLATAAVAAALVAFGFLATSDVIGVTLTGVAEAVGVGIVVVTVVFFAYLTLGVNGAAGIAGFFAVTTVAVGPFVEGTALAAQIATGATVIFFILVTIARLVAPQYDVSLEKKRLFVIFWLFLLSALFWSGFEQAGSSLNLYARDLTARNFGPFALSQSMALWVTIFVIGLPAAYIGYRTFKRERMWWVGKAGVSLLGALIVGFLGYLAYQMAGGWTVPASMLQNINPTFIVLLAPVFGALWTWLSKVNANPSIPIKFALGLFGLAAGFFVVSWGAAQATAEDPVGVHWLVVTYFLHTCGELCLSPVGLSSMTKLAPENRVGQMMGIWFVSTALGNLFAGLIAGRLEGLNPSSLFWTVALIVGGAGVVALLTAPPVKRLMGDVE
;
A
#
# COMPACT_ATOMS: atom_id res chain seq x y z
N MET A 1 63.35 -46.44 -9.54
CA MET A 1 63.16 -47.85 -9.97
C MET A 1 61.71 -47.99 -10.37
N ALA A 2 61.51 -48.01 -11.64
CA ALA A 2 61.02 -49.07 -12.54
C ALA A 2 59.51 -49.26 -12.35
N ALA A 3 58.72 -48.80 -13.22
CA ALA A 3 58.35 -49.29 -14.60
C ALA A 3 57.35 -50.46 -14.53
N SER A 4 56.18 -50.31 -15.07
CA SER A 4 55.65 -50.88 -16.33
C SER A 4 54.13 -50.85 -16.36
N GLY A 5 53.57 -50.36 -17.52
CA GLY A 5 52.21 -50.70 -17.97
C GLY A 5 52.29 -51.96 -18.85
N PRO A 6 51.36 -52.28 -19.79
CA PRO A 6 49.98 -51.87 -20.07
C PRO A 6 49.05 -53.09 -20.30
N SER A 7 47.74 -52.91 -20.55
CA SER A 7 47.00 -53.51 -21.70
C SER A 7 45.49 -53.39 -21.58
N SER A 8 44.87 -52.72 -22.53
CA SER A 8 43.80 -53.08 -23.49
C SER A 8 42.68 -54.05 -23.05
N GLY A 9 41.44 -53.61 -23.30
CA GLY A 9 40.25 -54.47 -23.40
C GLY A 9 38.98 -53.65 -23.62
N GLU A 10 38.59 -53.50 -24.91
CA GLU A 10 37.30 -53.02 -25.36
C GLU A 10 36.16 -53.93 -24.93
N SER A 11 35.02 -53.36 -24.53
CA SER A 11 33.72 -53.96 -24.93
C SER A 11 32.64 -52.88 -24.92
N MET A 12 32.12 -52.61 -26.11
CA MET A 12 30.86 -51.89 -26.34
C MET A 12 29.71 -52.65 -25.67
N GLN A 13 28.85 -51.90 -24.96
CA GLN A 13 27.45 -52.27 -24.82
C GLN A 13 26.55 -51.02 -24.87
N ASN A 14 25.70 -51.04 -25.89
CA ASN A 14 24.56 -50.15 -26.11
C ASN A 14 23.61 -50.12 -24.89
N GLY A 15 23.31 -48.93 -24.39
CA GLY A 15 22.22 -48.67 -23.45
C GLY A 15 21.45 -47.42 -23.90
N GLY A 16 20.24 -47.66 -24.42
CA GLY A 16 19.41 -46.66 -25.05
C GLY A 16 19.17 -45.39 -24.22
N ALA A 17 19.38 -44.29 -24.89
CA ALA A 17 18.93 -42.98 -24.39
C ALA A 17 17.39 -42.98 -24.41
N ALA A 18 16.77 -42.93 -23.23
CA ALA A 18 15.37 -42.57 -23.11
C ALA A 18 15.20 -41.12 -23.62
N ALA A 19 14.33 -40.95 -24.58
CA ALA A 19 13.94 -39.64 -25.11
C ALA A 19 13.39 -38.77 -23.98
N PRO A 20 13.76 -37.48 -23.89
CA PRO A 20 13.14 -36.58 -22.95
C PRO A 20 11.67 -36.40 -23.29
N THR A 21 10.80 -36.57 -22.33
CA THR A 21 9.37 -36.32 -22.43
C THR A 21 9.13 -34.87 -22.88
N GLU A 22 8.61 -34.69 -24.09
CA GLU A 22 8.35 -33.38 -24.73
C GLU A 22 7.36 -32.47 -23.98
N GLY A 23 6.76 -32.92 -22.86
CA GLY A 23 5.77 -32.14 -22.09
C GLY A 23 6.32 -31.05 -21.22
N ASN A 24 7.53 -31.18 -20.64
CA ASN A 24 8.10 -30.19 -19.73
C ASN A 24 8.89 -29.06 -20.44
N GLY A 25 9.39 -29.32 -21.65
CA GLY A 25 10.17 -28.34 -22.41
C GLY A 25 9.35 -27.17 -22.97
N ALA A 26 8.06 -27.38 -23.26
CA ALA A 26 7.21 -26.32 -23.82
C ALA A 26 6.76 -25.29 -22.75
N ALA A 27 6.50 -25.72 -21.51
CA ALA A 27 6.11 -24.83 -20.42
C ALA A 27 7.27 -23.94 -19.94
N THR A 28 8.49 -24.51 -19.84
CA THR A 28 9.72 -23.75 -19.53
C THR A 28 10.12 -22.82 -20.68
N ALA A 29 9.96 -23.23 -21.93
CA ALA A 29 10.27 -22.41 -23.11
C ALA A 29 9.37 -21.17 -23.26
N VAL A 30 8.12 -21.20 -22.74
CA VAL A 30 7.22 -20.03 -22.72
C VAL A 30 7.67 -19.01 -21.70
N ALA A 31 8.22 -19.42 -20.55
CA ALA A 31 8.74 -18.53 -19.53
C ALA A 31 10.05 -17.81 -19.95
N GLU A 32 10.84 -18.42 -20.84
CA GLU A 32 12.13 -17.86 -21.30
C GLU A 32 12.01 -16.82 -22.42
N ARG A 33 10.84 -16.64 -23.06
CA ARG A 33 10.68 -15.62 -24.09
C ARG A 33 10.67 -14.21 -23.51
N GLN A 34 11.74 -13.46 -23.76
CA GLN A 34 11.96 -12.08 -23.35
C GLN A 34 11.28 -11.12 -24.34
N ASP A 35 10.02 -10.78 -24.11
CA ASP A 35 9.22 -10.00 -25.08
C ASP A 35 8.62 -8.70 -24.51
N PHE A 36 8.87 -8.38 -23.23
CA PHE A 36 8.38 -7.15 -22.58
C PHE A 36 9.55 -6.40 -21.94
N PHE A 37 10.14 -5.45 -22.68
CA PHE A 37 11.35 -4.73 -22.27
C PHE A 37 12.51 -5.64 -21.84
N GLY A 38 12.70 -6.78 -22.52
CA GLY A 38 13.71 -7.77 -22.17
C GLY A 38 13.33 -8.73 -21.03
N HIS A 39 12.08 -8.67 -20.55
CA HIS A 39 11.55 -9.50 -19.49
C HIS A 39 10.57 -10.57 -20.01
N PRO A 40 10.22 -11.59 -19.18
CA PRO A 40 9.21 -12.59 -19.55
C PRO A 40 7.86 -11.93 -19.88
N ARG A 41 7.10 -12.51 -20.82
CA ARG A 41 5.75 -12.01 -21.19
C ARG A 41 4.78 -11.94 -20.01
N GLY A 42 4.92 -12.87 -19.06
CA GLY A 42 4.13 -12.87 -17.83
C GLY A 42 4.21 -11.56 -17.05
N LEU A 43 5.36 -10.85 -17.10
CA LEU A 43 5.50 -9.55 -16.46
C LEU A 43 4.55 -8.51 -17.05
N ALA A 44 4.31 -8.49 -18.38
CA ALA A 44 3.32 -7.58 -18.97
C ALA A 44 1.91 -7.85 -18.44
N THR A 45 1.55 -9.13 -18.29
CA THR A 45 0.26 -9.54 -17.72
C THR A 45 0.09 -8.98 -16.31
N LEU A 46 1.09 -9.19 -15.44
CA LEU A 46 1.04 -8.74 -14.05
C LEU A 46 1.12 -7.20 -13.95
N PHE A 47 1.95 -6.56 -14.78
CA PHE A 47 2.08 -5.10 -14.86
C PHE A 47 0.73 -4.42 -15.17
N PHE A 48 0.04 -4.83 -16.24
CA PHE A 48 -1.24 -4.22 -16.60
C PHE A 48 -2.35 -4.56 -15.60
N THR A 49 -2.34 -5.75 -15.03
CA THR A 49 -3.31 -6.13 -14.00
C THR A 49 -3.14 -5.27 -12.76
N GLU A 50 -1.91 -5.09 -12.28
CA GLU A 50 -1.60 -4.23 -11.13
C GLU A 50 -1.88 -2.76 -11.44
N LEU A 51 -1.50 -2.26 -12.63
CA LEU A 51 -1.78 -0.89 -13.04
C LEU A 51 -3.28 -0.57 -12.91
N TRP A 52 -4.15 -1.42 -13.45
CA TRP A 52 -5.58 -1.19 -13.40
C TRP A 52 -6.19 -1.41 -12.01
N GLU A 53 -5.64 -2.34 -11.23
CA GLU A 53 -6.02 -2.50 -9.83
C GLU A 53 -5.63 -1.27 -9.02
N ARG A 54 -4.41 -0.75 -9.18
CA ARG A 54 -3.96 0.50 -8.54
C ARG A 54 -4.77 1.72 -9.02
N PHE A 55 -5.09 1.78 -10.30
CA PHE A 55 -6.03 2.78 -10.83
C PHE A 55 -7.35 2.77 -10.04
N SER A 56 -7.95 1.61 -9.86
CA SER A 56 -9.22 1.48 -9.15
C SER A 56 -9.08 1.85 -7.66
N TYR A 57 -8.04 1.37 -6.99
CA TYR A 57 -7.79 1.64 -5.58
C TYR A 57 -7.54 3.12 -5.29
N TYR A 58 -6.60 3.75 -6.01
CA TYR A 58 -6.27 5.16 -5.78
C TYR A 58 -7.37 6.10 -6.29
N GLY A 59 -8.09 5.73 -7.34
CA GLY A 59 -9.25 6.47 -7.81
C GLY A 59 -10.36 6.54 -6.75
N LEU A 60 -10.73 5.41 -6.15
CA LEU A 60 -11.68 5.38 -5.04
C LEU A 60 -11.16 6.15 -3.82
N ARG A 61 -9.92 5.86 -3.42
CA ARG A 61 -9.32 6.45 -2.22
C ARG A 61 -9.34 7.98 -2.26
N ALA A 62 -9.06 8.56 -3.42
CA ALA A 62 -9.03 10.01 -3.61
C ALA A 62 -10.42 10.66 -3.46
N LEU A 63 -11.47 9.96 -3.84
CA LEU A 63 -12.85 10.44 -3.76
C LEU A 63 -13.50 10.19 -2.39
N LEU A 64 -13.05 9.17 -1.67
CA LEU A 64 -13.82 8.55 -0.57
C LEU A 64 -14.20 9.55 0.54
N VAL A 65 -13.23 10.29 1.10
CA VAL A 65 -13.51 11.26 2.19
C VAL A 65 -14.30 12.45 1.64
N LEU A 66 -14.00 12.90 0.41
CA LEU A 66 -14.71 14.02 -0.21
C LEU A 66 -16.20 13.68 -0.45
N PHE A 67 -16.50 12.49 -0.94
CA PHE A 67 -17.87 11.99 -1.11
C PHE A 67 -18.62 11.87 0.21
N MET A 68 -17.97 11.28 1.23
CA MET A 68 -18.60 11.10 2.54
C MET A 68 -18.95 12.44 3.22
N THR A 69 -18.11 13.47 3.03
CA THR A 69 -18.31 14.79 3.65
C THR A 69 -19.03 15.79 2.76
N ALA A 70 -19.24 15.48 1.48
CA ALA A 70 -20.03 16.33 0.60
C ALA A 70 -21.49 16.43 1.10
N PRO A 71 -22.14 17.63 0.98
CA PRO A 71 -23.51 17.82 1.43
C PRO A 71 -24.47 16.79 0.83
N ALA A 72 -25.38 16.27 1.67
CA ALA A 72 -26.42 15.35 1.23
C ALA A 72 -27.65 16.13 0.72
N GLY A 73 -28.45 15.47 -0.12
CA GLY A 73 -29.77 15.94 -0.55
C GLY A 73 -29.80 16.59 -1.92
N ALA A 74 -31.03 16.68 -2.48
CA ALA A 74 -31.27 17.08 -3.86
C ALA A 74 -30.94 18.57 -4.18
N ALA A 75 -30.69 19.40 -3.19
CA ALA A 75 -30.29 20.79 -3.39
C ALA A 75 -28.78 20.93 -3.73
N ALA A 76 -27.97 19.91 -3.46
CA ALA A 76 -26.56 19.92 -3.82
C ALA A 76 -26.38 19.56 -5.31
N THR A 77 -25.47 20.26 -6.00
CA THR A 77 -25.17 20.00 -7.41
C THR A 77 -24.62 18.57 -7.63
N ASN A 78 -23.84 18.07 -6.68
CA ASN A 78 -23.28 16.72 -6.68
C ASN A 78 -23.39 16.19 -5.23
N PRO A 79 -24.52 15.58 -4.83
CA PRO A 79 -24.77 15.20 -3.45
C PRO A 79 -23.88 14.04 -3.02
N GLY A 80 -23.37 14.13 -1.77
CA GLY A 80 -22.65 13.07 -1.08
C GLY A 80 -23.44 12.52 0.09
N LEU A 81 -22.75 11.92 1.07
CA LEU A 81 -23.39 11.29 2.22
C LEU A 81 -23.66 12.26 3.39
N GLY A 82 -23.09 13.46 3.40
CA GLY A 82 -23.28 14.44 4.48
C GLY A 82 -22.77 13.98 5.85
N PHE A 83 -21.79 13.07 5.89
CA PHE A 83 -21.20 12.62 7.17
C PHE A 83 -20.32 13.71 7.76
N GLY A 84 -20.30 13.84 9.09
CA GLY A 84 -19.28 14.64 9.79
C GLY A 84 -17.87 14.12 9.51
N THR A 85 -16.89 15.01 9.62
CA THR A 85 -15.49 14.70 9.31
C THR A 85 -14.96 13.55 10.15
N GLU A 86 -15.27 13.52 11.46
CA GLU A 86 -14.84 12.46 12.36
C GLU A 86 -15.32 11.07 11.88
N LYS A 87 -16.62 10.94 11.58
CA LYS A 87 -17.18 9.69 11.07
C LYS A 87 -16.57 9.29 9.72
N ALA A 88 -16.44 10.24 8.79
CA ALA A 88 -15.93 9.98 7.45
C ALA A 88 -14.47 9.51 7.50
N THR A 89 -13.64 10.15 8.30
CA THR A 89 -12.22 9.79 8.41
C THR A 89 -12.00 8.51 9.22
N ALA A 90 -12.86 8.19 10.19
CA ALA A 90 -12.84 6.88 10.88
C ALA A 90 -13.17 5.75 9.90
N ILE A 91 -14.18 5.90 9.03
CA ILE A 91 -14.50 4.95 7.97
C ILE A 91 -13.31 4.79 7.01
N TYR A 92 -12.70 5.91 6.58
CA TYR A 92 -11.52 5.89 5.74
C TYR A 92 -10.36 5.12 6.37
N GLY A 93 -10.06 5.39 7.64
CA GLY A 93 -9.01 4.71 8.39
C GLY A 93 -9.26 3.21 8.53
N LEU A 94 -10.49 2.80 8.87
CA LEU A 94 -10.88 1.39 8.92
C LEU A 94 -10.74 0.72 7.54
N TYR A 95 -11.31 1.33 6.50
CA TYR A 95 -11.23 0.81 5.13
C TYR A 95 -9.78 0.56 4.70
N THR A 96 -8.94 1.58 4.80
CA THR A 96 -7.54 1.48 4.37
C THR A 96 -6.72 0.53 5.25
N ALA A 97 -6.97 0.47 6.56
CA ALA A 97 -6.33 -0.49 7.46
C ALA A 97 -6.68 -1.94 7.09
N PHE A 98 -7.97 -2.23 6.87
CA PHE A 98 -8.40 -3.58 6.54
C PHE A 98 -7.94 -4.05 5.15
N VAL A 99 -7.72 -3.15 4.18
CA VAL A 99 -7.08 -3.47 2.90
C VAL A 99 -5.69 -4.11 3.12
N TYR A 100 -4.92 -3.65 4.10
CA TYR A 100 -3.62 -4.22 4.42
C TYR A 100 -3.70 -5.43 5.35
N LEU A 101 -4.61 -5.42 6.34
CA LEU A 101 -4.79 -6.54 7.27
C LEU A 101 -5.29 -7.81 6.57
N LEU A 102 -6.24 -7.68 5.65
CA LEU A 102 -6.78 -8.84 4.93
C LEU A 102 -5.81 -9.42 3.88
N ALA A 103 -4.69 -8.74 3.60
CA ALA A 103 -3.61 -9.33 2.82
C ALA A 103 -3.00 -10.58 3.49
N LEU A 104 -2.99 -10.65 4.84
CA LEU A 104 -2.48 -11.81 5.57
C LEU A 104 -3.33 -13.07 5.34
N PRO A 105 -4.64 -13.08 5.65
CA PRO A 105 -5.48 -14.24 5.34
C PRO A 105 -5.62 -14.49 3.83
N GLY A 106 -5.56 -13.44 2.98
CA GLY A 106 -5.63 -13.59 1.53
C GLY A 106 -4.43 -14.33 0.94
N GLY A 107 -3.21 -14.03 1.43
CA GLY A 107 -2.00 -14.79 1.09
C GLY A 107 -2.10 -16.25 1.56
N TRP A 108 -2.55 -16.46 2.81
CA TRP A 108 -2.74 -17.82 3.33
C TRP A 108 -3.74 -18.64 2.50
N VAL A 109 -4.83 -18.04 2.04
CA VAL A 109 -5.80 -18.70 1.14
C VAL A 109 -5.15 -19.11 -0.18
N ALA A 110 -4.33 -18.25 -0.74
CA ALA A 110 -3.62 -18.56 -1.97
C ALA A 110 -2.63 -19.70 -1.78
N ASP A 111 -1.83 -19.67 -0.72
CA ASP A 111 -0.80 -20.67 -0.47
C ASP A 111 -1.36 -22.05 -0.10
N ASN A 112 -2.57 -22.12 0.48
CA ASN A 112 -3.10 -23.35 1.07
C ASN A 112 -4.37 -23.91 0.40
N ILE A 113 -5.10 -23.09 -0.40
CA ILE A 113 -6.44 -23.48 -0.86
C ILE A 113 -6.64 -23.27 -2.37
N TRP A 114 -6.31 -22.07 -2.90
CA TRP A 114 -6.73 -21.68 -4.24
C TRP A 114 -5.60 -21.54 -5.26
N GLY A 115 -4.37 -21.41 -4.80
CA GLY A 115 -3.28 -20.90 -5.62
C GLY A 115 -3.39 -19.38 -5.85
N GLN A 116 -2.27 -18.76 -6.16
CA GLN A 116 -2.21 -17.30 -6.32
C GLN A 116 -3.01 -16.83 -7.54
N ARG A 117 -3.00 -17.61 -8.65
CA ARG A 117 -3.76 -17.27 -9.87
C ARG A 117 -5.24 -17.10 -9.61
N ARG A 118 -5.84 -18.07 -8.92
CA ARG A 118 -7.27 -18.03 -8.61
C ARG A 118 -7.58 -16.92 -7.64
N SER A 119 -6.73 -16.72 -6.63
CA SER A 119 -6.88 -15.66 -5.63
C SER A 119 -6.83 -14.27 -6.27
N VAL A 120 -5.90 -14.02 -7.20
CA VAL A 120 -5.82 -12.76 -7.96
C VAL A 120 -7.08 -12.53 -8.80
N PHE A 121 -7.52 -13.54 -9.55
CA PHE A 121 -8.70 -13.39 -10.42
C PHE A 121 -9.99 -13.17 -9.63
N VAL A 122 -10.24 -14.00 -8.62
CA VAL A 122 -11.44 -13.89 -7.77
C VAL A 122 -11.42 -12.58 -6.97
N GLY A 123 -10.25 -12.22 -6.42
CA GLY A 123 -10.06 -10.93 -5.75
C GLY A 123 -10.41 -9.75 -6.65
N GLY A 124 -9.94 -9.75 -7.89
CA GLY A 124 -10.26 -8.72 -8.88
C GLY A 124 -11.75 -8.65 -9.23
N CYS A 125 -12.43 -9.80 -9.35
CA CYS A 125 -13.88 -9.85 -9.56
C CYS A 125 -14.66 -9.24 -8.38
N ILE A 126 -14.22 -9.52 -7.15
CA ILE A 126 -14.85 -8.96 -5.93
C ILE A 126 -14.60 -7.46 -5.84
N ILE A 127 -13.38 -6.97 -6.17
CA ILE A 127 -13.09 -5.52 -6.24
C ILE A 127 -14.00 -4.83 -7.25
N ALA A 128 -14.13 -5.38 -8.47
CA ALA A 128 -14.99 -4.80 -9.49
C ALA A 128 -16.47 -4.74 -9.02
N ALA A 129 -16.98 -5.82 -8.41
CA ALA A 129 -18.32 -5.85 -7.82
C ALA A 129 -18.48 -4.78 -6.73
N GLY A 130 -17.44 -4.55 -5.90
CA GLY A 130 -17.44 -3.50 -4.89
C GLY A 130 -17.54 -2.10 -5.47
N HIS A 131 -16.78 -1.79 -6.52
CA HIS A 131 -16.86 -0.49 -7.20
C HIS A 131 -18.23 -0.26 -7.87
N PHE A 132 -18.79 -1.29 -8.50
CA PHE A 132 -20.14 -1.20 -9.06
C PHE A 132 -21.22 -1.11 -7.96
N SER A 133 -21.00 -1.71 -6.78
CA SER A 133 -21.87 -1.47 -5.62
C SER A 133 -21.91 0.01 -5.25
N LEU A 134 -20.76 0.69 -5.17
CA LEU A 134 -20.68 2.14 -4.92
C LEU A 134 -21.35 2.98 -6.02
N ALA A 135 -21.54 2.41 -7.19
CA ALA A 135 -22.21 3.06 -8.32
C ALA A 135 -23.73 2.84 -8.36
N MET A 136 -24.26 1.86 -7.63
CA MET A 136 -25.69 1.50 -7.64
C MET A 136 -26.65 2.67 -7.30
N PRO A 137 -26.29 3.62 -6.42
CA PRO A 137 -27.15 4.76 -6.16
C PRO A 137 -27.42 5.63 -7.38
N ALA A 138 -26.55 5.67 -8.39
CA ALA A 138 -26.84 6.32 -9.66
C ALA A 138 -28.06 5.72 -10.39
N LEU A 139 -28.49 4.51 -10.00
CA LEU A 139 -29.67 3.82 -10.49
C LEU A 139 -30.87 3.93 -9.54
N GLY A 140 -30.79 4.80 -8.51
CA GLY A 140 -31.87 5.03 -7.55
C GLY A 140 -31.90 4.06 -6.37
N LEU A 141 -30.86 3.28 -6.13
CA LEU A 141 -30.75 2.38 -4.98
C LEU A 141 -30.21 3.09 -3.73
N PRO A 142 -30.40 2.56 -2.50
CA PRO A 142 -30.02 3.24 -1.26
C PRO A 142 -28.50 3.48 -1.16
N ASP A 143 -28.08 4.75 -1.04
CA ASP A 143 -26.68 5.17 -0.99
C ASP A 143 -25.88 4.45 0.11
N VAL A 144 -26.32 4.55 1.35
CA VAL A 144 -25.55 4.10 2.52
C VAL A 144 -25.33 2.58 2.51
N THR A 145 -26.34 1.81 2.10
CA THR A 145 -26.26 0.35 2.04
C THR A 145 -25.25 -0.12 1.02
N PHE A 146 -25.36 0.40 -0.22
CA PHE A 146 -24.44 0.03 -1.30
C PHE A 146 -23.05 0.60 -1.12
N PHE A 147 -22.91 1.72 -0.42
CA PHE A 147 -21.65 2.29 0.00
C PHE A 147 -20.87 1.32 0.93
N TYR A 148 -21.46 0.90 2.05
CA TYR A 148 -20.77 -0.02 2.97
C TYR A 148 -20.51 -1.39 2.33
N LEU A 149 -21.46 -1.92 1.57
CA LEU A 149 -21.28 -3.18 0.84
C LEU A 149 -20.09 -3.07 -0.12
N GLY A 150 -20.00 -1.96 -0.87
CA GLY A 150 -18.91 -1.70 -1.79
C GLY A 150 -17.54 -1.69 -1.10
N LEU A 151 -17.42 -0.98 0.03
CA LEU A 151 -16.17 -0.92 0.81
C LEU A 151 -15.75 -2.31 1.31
N VAL A 152 -16.68 -3.10 1.86
CA VAL A 152 -16.40 -4.46 2.36
C VAL A 152 -15.93 -5.36 1.22
N LEU A 153 -16.59 -5.33 0.07
CA LEU A 153 -16.19 -6.12 -1.11
C LEU A 153 -14.80 -5.73 -1.59
N ILE A 154 -14.48 -4.44 -1.69
CA ILE A 154 -13.16 -3.97 -2.14
C ILE A 154 -12.08 -4.42 -1.15
N VAL A 155 -12.30 -4.30 0.15
CA VAL A 155 -11.38 -4.75 1.19
C VAL A 155 -11.08 -6.24 1.07
N VAL A 156 -12.11 -7.08 0.94
CA VAL A 156 -11.95 -8.54 0.79
C VAL A 156 -11.24 -8.88 -0.51
N GLY A 157 -11.64 -8.27 -1.61
CA GLY A 157 -11.05 -8.51 -2.92
C GLY A 157 -9.58 -8.11 -2.99
N THR A 158 -9.22 -6.93 -2.43
CA THR A 158 -7.84 -6.45 -2.39
C THR A 158 -6.97 -7.33 -1.50
N GLY A 159 -7.50 -7.81 -0.37
CA GLY A 159 -6.82 -8.78 0.49
C GLY A 159 -6.43 -10.06 -0.25
N LEU A 160 -7.30 -10.55 -1.15
CA LEU A 160 -7.01 -11.72 -1.99
C LEU A 160 -6.06 -11.42 -3.15
N LEU A 161 -6.12 -10.24 -3.76
CA LEU A 161 -5.34 -9.92 -4.95
C LEU A 161 -3.92 -9.46 -4.62
N LYS A 162 -3.80 -8.44 -3.76
CA LYS A 162 -2.58 -7.67 -3.56
C LYS A 162 -1.34 -8.48 -3.13
N PRO A 163 -1.38 -9.36 -2.12
CA PRO A 163 -0.20 -10.14 -1.73
C PRO A 163 0.23 -11.10 -2.84
N ASN A 164 -0.72 -11.67 -3.56
CA ASN A 164 -0.52 -12.77 -4.46
C ASN A 164 0.05 -12.35 -5.82
N ILE A 165 -0.37 -11.20 -6.35
CA ILE A 165 0.15 -10.71 -7.64
C ILE A 165 1.65 -10.39 -7.55
N SER A 166 2.12 -9.82 -6.44
CA SER A 166 3.53 -9.51 -6.22
C SER A 166 4.38 -10.79 -6.08
N THR A 167 3.86 -11.84 -5.43
CA THR A 167 4.53 -13.14 -5.32
C THR A 167 4.72 -13.76 -6.69
N MET A 168 3.68 -13.73 -7.55
CA MET A 168 3.77 -14.23 -8.92
C MET A 168 4.84 -13.52 -9.76
N VAL A 169 5.09 -12.22 -9.54
CA VAL A 169 6.22 -11.52 -10.20
C VAL A 169 7.54 -12.17 -9.83
N GLY A 170 7.73 -12.53 -8.57
CA GLY A 170 8.94 -13.22 -8.10
C GLY A 170 9.14 -14.58 -8.77
N GLU A 171 8.06 -15.33 -8.97
CA GLU A 171 8.09 -16.67 -9.57
C GLU A 171 8.39 -16.68 -11.08
N LEU A 172 8.24 -15.53 -11.76
CA LEU A 172 8.68 -15.38 -13.15
C LEU A 172 10.21 -15.37 -13.32
N TYR A 173 10.97 -15.27 -12.22
CA TYR A 173 12.44 -15.18 -12.20
C TYR A 173 13.04 -16.20 -11.23
N PRO A 174 12.99 -17.50 -11.55
CA PRO A 174 13.53 -18.54 -10.67
C PRO A 174 15.03 -18.42 -10.43
N GLU A 175 15.77 -17.80 -11.38
CA GLU A 175 17.21 -17.53 -11.27
C GLU A 175 17.54 -16.42 -10.26
N GLY A 176 16.56 -15.58 -9.87
CA GLY A 176 16.78 -14.44 -8.97
C GLY A 176 17.67 -13.34 -9.58
N GLY A 177 18.39 -12.62 -8.70
CA GLY A 177 19.44 -11.66 -9.07
C GLY A 177 18.93 -10.36 -9.70
N ALA A 178 19.84 -9.61 -10.34
CA ALA A 178 19.58 -8.27 -10.87
C ALA A 178 18.43 -8.20 -11.90
N ARG A 179 18.19 -9.28 -12.64
CA ARG A 179 17.09 -9.35 -13.62
C ARG A 179 15.72 -9.41 -12.94
N ARG A 180 15.61 -10.12 -11.80
CA ARG A 180 14.42 -10.12 -10.95
C ARG A 180 14.15 -8.73 -10.39
N ASP A 181 15.18 -8.06 -9.87
CA ASP A 181 15.07 -6.70 -9.31
C ASP A 181 14.62 -5.68 -10.37
N ALA A 182 15.16 -5.79 -11.60
CA ALA A 182 14.72 -4.97 -12.73
C ALA A 182 13.24 -5.26 -13.10
N GLY A 183 12.81 -6.53 -13.07
CA GLY A 183 11.40 -6.92 -13.28
C GLY A 183 10.47 -6.32 -12.23
N PHE A 184 10.84 -6.35 -10.96
CA PHE A 184 10.09 -5.68 -9.90
C PHE A 184 10.06 -4.16 -10.09
N SER A 185 11.13 -3.54 -10.60
CA SER A 185 11.14 -2.11 -10.91
C SER A 185 10.13 -1.75 -12.01
N VAL A 186 10.04 -2.56 -13.06
CA VAL A 186 9.02 -2.41 -14.11
C VAL A 186 7.61 -2.59 -13.53
N PHE A 187 7.39 -3.61 -12.70
CA PHE A 187 6.11 -3.83 -12.02
C PHE A 187 5.70 -2.64 -11.14
N TYR A 188 6.66 -2.08 -10.38
CA TYR A 188 6.45 -0.90 -9.54
C TYR A 188 6.09 0.37 -10.33
N MET A 189 6.60 0.52 -11.56
CA MET A 189 6.15 1.60 -12.45
C MET A 189 4.66 1.48 -12.77
N GLY A 190 4.13 0.26 -12.96
CA GLY A 190 2.69 0.03 -13.14
C GLY A 190 1.86 0.53 -11.97
N ILE A 191 2.31 0.30 -10.73
CA ILE A 191 1.68 0.82 -9.51
C ILE A 191 1.56 2.35 -9.57
N ASN A 192 2.66 3.05 -9.88
CA ASN A 192 2.69 4.51 -9.90
C ASN A 192 1.86 5.10 -11.05
N PHE A 193 1.85 4.48 -12.23
CA PHE A 193 0.98 4.90 -13.32
C PHE A 193 -0.51 4.76 -12.94
N GLY A 194 -0.89 3.66 -12.31
CA GLY A 194 -2.24 3.50 -11.76
C GLY A 194 -2.58 4.56 -10.71
N ALA A 195 -1.62 4.87 -9.82
CA ALA A 195 -1.79 5.87 -8.78
C ALA A 195 -1.91 7.31 -9.32
N ILE A 196 -1.33 7.62 -10.49
CA ILE A 196 -1.50 8.91 -11.17
C ILE A 196 -2.84 8.94 -11.92
N LEU A 197 -3.14 7.91 -12.70
CA LEU A 197 -4.34 7.90 -13.56
C LEU A 197 -5.64 7.79 -12.75
N GLY A 198 -5.63 7.05 -11.63
CA GLY A 198 -6.82 6.80 -10.81
C GLY A 198 -7.44 8.09 -10.27
N PRO A 199 -6.76 8.84 -9.37
CA PRO A 199 -7.29 10.10 -8.83
C PRO A 199 -7.60 11.12 -9.93
N THR A 200 -6.81 11.09 -11.00
CA THR A 200 -6.97 11.97 -12.15
C THR A 200 -8.30 11.80 -12.87
N LEU A 201 -8.57 10.59 -13.36
CA LEU A 201 -9.77 10.33 -14.18
C LEU A 201 -11.01 10.14 -13.30
N CYS A 202 -10.88 9.40 -12.18
CA CYS A 202 -11.99 9.23 -11.24
C CYS A 202 -12.34 10.54 -10.54
N GLY A 203 -11.33 11.36 -10.20
CA GLY A 203 -11.54 12.68 -9.60
C GLY A 203 -12.23 13.65 -10.54
N TRP A 204 -11.78 13.72 -11.79
CA TRP A 204 -12.43 14.52 -12.80
C TRP A 204 -13.90 14.16 -12.98
N LEU A 205 -14.20 12.87 -13.07
CA LEU A 205 -15.57 12.41 -13.30
C LEU A 205 -16.42 12.48 -12.02
N GLY A 206 -15.82 12.12 -10.85
CA GLY A 206 -16.48 12.07 -9.55
C GLY A 206 -16.82 13.44 -8.99
N GLU A 207 -15.80 14.31 -8.81
CA GLU A 207 -16.00 15.66 -8.28
C GLU A 207 -16.65 16.59 -9.32
N GLY A 208 -16.25 16.48 -10.60
CA GLY A 208 -16.71 17.38 -11.64
C GLY A 208 -18.12 17.13 -12.14
N TYR A 209 -18.63 15.91 -12.03
CA TYR A 209 -19.94 15.53 -12.58
C TYR A 209 -20.79 14.74 -11.59
N ASN A 210 -20.36 13.54 -11.17
CA ASN A 210 -21.13 12.68 -10.28
C ASN A 210 -20.22 11.66 -9.57
N TRP A 211 -20.29 11.58 -8.25
CA TRP A 211 -19.48 10.68 -7.43
C TRP A 211 -19.56 9.22 -7.86
N HIS A 212 -20.78 8.74 -8.14
CA HIS A 212 -21.03 7.36 -8.52
C HIS A 212 -20.43 6.99 -9.88
N TRP A 213 -20.33 7.96 -10.79
CA TRP A 213 -19.64 7.76 -12.08
C TRP A 213 -18.12 7.65 -11.87
N GLY A 214 -17.57 8.42 -10.95
CA GLY A 214 -16.15 8.27 -10.54
C GLY A 214 -15.86 6.87 -9.99
N PHE A 215 -16.73 6.35 -9.13
CA PHE A 215 -16.64 4.98 -8.61
C PHE A 215 -16.85 3.93 -9.71
N SER A 216 -17.78 4.14 -10.63
CA SER A 216 -17.98 3.26 -11.80
C SER A 216 -16.72 3.16 -12.64
N LEU A 217 -16.07 4.29 -12.90
CA LEU A 217 -14.84 4.33 -13.71
C LEU A 217 -13.71 3.52 -13.06
N ALA A 218 -13.60 3.56 -11.74
CA ALA A 218 -12.69 2.68 -11.00
C ALA A 218 -13.04 1.19 -11.21
N GLY A 219 -14.33 0.86 -11.22
CA GLY A 219 -14.83 -0.48 -11.54
C GLY A 219 -14.48 -0.94 -12.96
N PHE A 220 -14.67 -0.08 -13.96
CA PHE A 220 -14.26 -0.37 -15.34
C PHE A 220 -12.74 -0.53 -15.48
N GLY A 221 -11.94 0.24 -14.73
CA GLY A 221 -10.50 0.03 -14.63
C GLY A 221 -10.18 -1.37 -14.13
N MET A 222 -10.85 -1.83 -13.06
CA MET A 222 -10.64 -3.19 -12.55
C MET A 222 -11.06 -4.26 -13.56
N LEU A 223 -12.15 -4.07 -14.31
CA LEU A 223 -12.52 -4.97 -15.40
C LEU A 223 -11.45 -5.02 -16.49
N ALA A 224 -10.85 -3.89 -16.86
CA ALA A 224 -9.73 -3.85 -17.80
C ALA A 224 -8.52 -4.66 -17.27
N GLY A 225 -8.26 -4.58 -15.95
CA GLY A 225 -7.27 -5.42 -15.26
C GLY A 225 -7.57 -6.91 -15.38
N LEU A 226 -8.82 -7.31 -15.13
CA LEU A 226 -9.27 -8.70 -15.23
C LEU A 226 -9.18 -9.24 -16.67
N VAL A 227 -9.55 -8.42 -17.66
CA VAL A 227 -9.40 -8.76 -19.09
C VAL A 227 -7.93 -8.93 -19.43
N SER A 228 -7.06 -8.01 -19.02
CA SER A 228 -5.62 -8.11 -19.21
C SER A 228 -5.04 -9.37 -18.58
N TYR A 229 -5.48 -9.71 -17.37
CA TYR A 229 -5.08 -10.90 -16.65
C TYR A 229 -5.52 -12.18 -17.39
N LYS A 230 -6.79 -12.25 -17.79
CA LYS A 230 -7.35 -13.44 -18.46
C LYS A 230 -6.69 -13.70 -19.82
N LEU A 231 -6.50 -12.64 -20.61
CA LEU A 231 -5.83 -12.73 -21.91
C LEU A 231 -4.34 -13.07 -21.77
N GLY A 232 -3.71 -12.59 -20.72
CA GLY A 232 -2.30 -12.81 -20.46
C GLY A 232 -1.97 -14.08 -19.65
N ALA A 233 -2.95 -14.75 -19.05
CA ALA A 233 -2.76 -15.92 -18.20
C ALA A 233 -1.90 -17.04 -18.81
N PRO A 234 -1.99 -17.35 -20.13
CA PRO A 234 -1.11 -18.34 -20.75
C PRO A 234 0.38 -18.00 -20.68
N ASN A 235 0.74 -16.73 -20.53
CA ASN A 235 2.14 -16.29 -20.46
C ASN A 235 2.75 -16.42 -19.05
N LEU A 236 1.96 -16.80 -18.04
CA LEU A 236 2.43 -16.97 -16.67
C LEU A 236 3.14 -18.33 -16.43
N GLY A 237 3.10 -19.24 -17.40
CA GLY A 237 3.72 -20.57 -17.25
C GLY A 237 3.12 -21.34 -16.06
N ASN A 238 3.93 -21.69 -15.07
CA ASN A 238 3.49 -22.35 -13.83
C ASN A 238 3.36 -21.37 -12.64
N ALA A 239 3.75 -20.10 -12.81
CA ALA A 239 3.69 -19.11 -11.72
C ALA A 239 2.28 -19.00 -11.15
N GLY A 240 2.15 -19.05 -9.84
CA GLY A 240 0.91 -18.88 -9.08
C GLY A 240 -0.04 -20.09 -9.09
N LEU A 241 0.38 -21.27 -9.56
CA LEU A 241 -0.38 -22.51 -9.40
C LEU A 241 -0.24 -23.02 -7.95
N LEU A 242 -1.30 -23.65 -7.44
CA LEU A 242 -1.24 -24.33 -6.15
C LEU A 242 -0.37 -25.58 -6.30
N ASP A 243 0.69 -25.66 -5.53
CA ASP A 243 1.48 -26.89 -5.38
C ASP A 243 0.90 -27.69 -4.19
N ALA A 244 0.10 -28.69 -4.51
CA ALA A 244 -0.63 -29.47 -3.51
C ALA A 244 -0.26 -30.95 -3.62
N ASP A 245 0.60 -31.42 -2.73
CA ASP A 245 0.96 -32.83 -2.59
C ASP A 245 -0.16 -33.68 -1.93
N ASP A 246 -1.12 -33.04 -1.23
CA ASP A 246 -2.20 -33.70 -0.46
C ASP A 246 -3.55 -33.01 -0.70
N GLU A 247 -4.35 -33.56 -1.61
CA GLU A 247 -5.71 -33.07 -1.93
C GLU A 247 -6.68 -33.14 -0.73
N GLU A 248 -6.55 -34.16 0.13
CA GLU A 248 -7.42 -34.28 1.31
C GLU A 248 -7.14 -33.19 2.34
N ALA A 249 -5.87 -32.83 2.52
CA ALA A 249 -5.48 -31.70 3.38
C ALA A 249 -6.03 -30.37 2.84
N VAL A 250 -5.96 -30.14 1.52
CA VAL A 250 -6.52 -28.95 0.88
C VAL A 250 -8.05 -28.89 1.07
N GLN A 251 -8.76 -29.99 0.86
CA GLN A 251 -10.21 -30.04 1.07
C GLN A 251 -10.60 -29.75 2.53
N ARG A 252 -9.88 -30.32 3.50
CA ARG A 252 -10.10 -30.06 4.93
C ARG A 252 -9.85 -28.60 5.30
N LYS A 253 -8.74 -28.00 4.82
CA LYS A 253 -8.42 -26.59 5.02
C LYS A 253 -9.49 -25.70 4.39
N SER A 254 -9.93 -26.01 3.16
CA SER A 254 -11.00 -25.28 2.45
C SER A 254 -12.30 -25.27 3.23
N ARG A 255 -12.75 -26.44 3.70
CA ARG A 255 -13.98 -26.56 4.51
C ARG A 255 -13.90 -25.72 5.77
N ASN A 256 -12.78 -25.83 6.51
CA ASN A 256 -12.59 -25.07 7.75
C ASN A 256 -12.56 -23.55 7.48
N PHE A 257 -11.90 -23.13 6.41
CA PHE A 257 -11.87 -21.73 5.98
C PHE A 257 -13.27 -21.21 5.63
N TYR A 258 -14.06 -21.93 4.83
CA TYR A 258 -15.41 -21.49 4.48
C TYR A 258 -16.33 -21.45 5.69
N LEU A 259 -16.25 -22.41 6.62
CA LEU A 259 -17.00 -22.39 7.86
C LEU A 259 -16.61 -21.20 8.76
N ALA A 260 -15.31 -20.95 8.91
CA ALA A 260 -14.81 -19.80 9.67
C ALA A 260 -15.26 -18.47 9.04
N THR A 261 -15.16 -18.35 7.71
CA THR A 261 -15.59 -17.15 6.97
C THR A 261 -17.10 -16.93 7.12
N ALA A 262 -17.92 -17.98 7.03
CA ALA A 262 -19.36 -17.89 7.25
C ALA A 262 -19.69 -17.47 8.69
N ALA A 263 -18.99 -18.02 9.68
CA ALA A 263 -19.16 -17.64 11.09
C ALA A 263 -18.79 -16.17 11.34
N VAL A 264 -17.65 -15.71 10.79
CA VAL A 264 -17.24 -14.30 10.89
C VAL A 264 -18.25 -13.39 10.19
N ALA A 265 -18.69 -13.74 8.99
CA ALA A 265 -19.71 -12.96 8.27
C ALA A 265 -21.02 -12.87 9.05
N ALA A 266 -21.50 -13.98 9.63
CA ALA A 266 -22.69 -13.99 10.48
C ALA A 266 -22.52 -13.12 11.74
N ALA A 267 -21.33 -13.17 12.38
CA ALA A 267 -21.01 -12.33 13.54
C ALA A 267 -20.99 -10.84 13.18
N LEU A 268 -20.41 -10.47 12.03
CA LEU A 268 -20.39 -9.08 11.54
C LEU A 268 -21.80 -8.56 11.21
N VAL A 269 -22.65 -9.40 10.59
CA VAL A 269 -24.05 -9.05 10.31
C VAL A 269 -24.83 -8.86 11.62
N ALA A 270 -24.67 -9.78 12.58
CA ALA A 270 -25.28 -9.68 13.89
C ALA A 270 -24.83 -8.43 14.66
N PHE A 271 -23.51 -8.15 14.64
CA PHE A 271 -22.94 -6.94 15.24
C PHE A 271 -23.51 -5.66 14.58
N GLY A 272 -23.55 -5.62 13.24
CA GLY A 272 -24.13 -4.50 12.51
C GLY A 272 -25.61 -4.29 12.83
N PHE A 273 -26.40 -5.36 12.95
CA PHE A 273 -27.80 -5.30 13.36
C PHE A 273 -27.95 -4.76 14.79
N LEU A 274 -27.15 -5.24 15.74
CA LEU A 274 -27.18 -4.76 17.14
C LEU A 274 -26.74 -3.30 17.25
N ALA A 275 -25.75 -2.89 16.47
CA ALA A 275 -25.27 -1.51 16.44
C ALA A 275 -26.30 -0.54 15.82
N THR A 276 -27.03 -0.97 14.79
CA THR A 276 -28.06 -0.14 14.11
C THR A 276 -29.38 -0.11 14.83
N SER A 277 -29.67 -1.10 15.71
CA SER A 277 -30.89 -1.17 16.52
C SER A 277 -30.78 -0.49 17.88
N ASP A 278 -29.74 0.31 18.12
CA ASP A 278 -29.45 1.01 19.38
C ASP A 278 -29.33 0.09 20.63
N VAL A 279 -29.20 -1.22 20.41
CA VAL A 279 -28.98 -2.19 21.49
C VAL A 279 -27.58 -2.04 22.09
N ILE A 280 -26.60 -1.73 21.24
CA ILE A 280 -25.25 -1.41 21.65
C ILE A 280 -24.88 -0.01 21.13
N GLY A 281 -24.62 0.92 22.05
CA GLY A 281 -24.23 2.32 21.70
C GLY A 281 -22.80 2.40 21.20
N VAL A 282 -22.52 1.83 20.02
CA VAL A 282 -21.18 1.79 19.42
C VAL A 282 -21.08 2.76 18.26
N THR A 283 -20.10 3.67 18.31
CA THR A 283 -19.76 4.56 17.20
C THR A 283 -18.70 3.94 16.29
N LEU A 284 -18.67 4.33 15.00
CA LEU A 284 -17.62 3.88 14.07
C LEU A 284 -16.22 4.34 14.50
N THR A 285 -16.11 5.53 15.11
CA THR A 285 -14.88 6.02 15.73
C THR A 285 -14.44 5.10 16.87
N GLY A 286 -15.36 4.70 17.75
CA GLY A 286 -15.06 3.75 18.83
C GLY A 286 -14.64 2.38 18.33
N VAL A 287 -15.24 1.89 17.22
CA VAL A 287 -14.77 0.67 16.54
C VAL A 287 -13.35 0.84 16.03
N ALA A 288 -13.04 1.97 15.37
CA ALA A 288 -11.71 2.25 14.85
C ALA A 288 -10.66 2.31 15.97
N GLU A 289 -10.97 2.96 17.08
CA GLU A 289 -10.12 3.00 18.28
C GLU A 289 -9.89 1.61 18.88
N ALA A 290 -10.95 0.81 19.03
CA ALA A 290 -10.86 -0.56 19.54
C ALA A 290 -10.01 -1.47 18.62
N VAL A 291 -10.17 -1.35 17.32
CA VAL A 291 -9.34 -2.06 16.33
C VAL A 291 -7.89 -1.64 16.47
N GLY A 292 -7.60 -0.34 16.60
CA GLY A 292 -6.24 0.17 16.82
C GLY A 292 -5.59 -0.39 18.08
N VAL A 293 -6.29 -0.36 19.21
CA VAL A 293 -5.86 -0.98 20.48
C VAL A 293 -5.57 -2.47 20.26
N GLY A 294 -6.49 -3.20 19.62
CA GLY A 294 -6.34 -4.62 19.35
C GLY A 294 -5.10 -4.94 18.54
N ILE A 295 -4.86 -4.21 17.44
CA ILE A 295 -3.68 -4.41 16.58
C ILE A 295 -2.39 -4.19 17.39
N VAL A 296 -2.30 -3.10 18.15
CA VAL A 296 -1.08 -2.78 18.93
C VAL A 296 -0.85 -3.85 20.00
N VAL A 297 -1.86 -4.19 20.80
CA VAL A 297 -1.73 -5.17 21.89
C VAL A 297 -1.35 -6.54 21.35
N VAL A 298 -2.02 -7.03 20.32
CA VAL A 298 -1.69 -8.33 19.69
C VAL A 298 -0.26 -8.31 19.15
N THR A 299 0.17 -7.24 18.51
CA THR A 299 1.54 -7.11 17.99
C THR A 299 2.58 -7.12 19.11
N VAL A 300 2.36 -6.36 20.17
CA VAL A 300 3.28 -6.32 21.33
C VAL A 300 3.37 -7.68 22.03
N VAL A 301 2.22 -8.34 22.24
CA VAL A 301 2.19 -9.71 22.84
C VAL A 301 2.88 -10.71 21.93
N PHE A 302 2.71 -10.60 20.61
CA PHE A 302 3.40 -11.45 19.64
C PHE A 302 4.94 -11.27 19.71
N PHE A 303 5.43 -10.04 19.72
CA PHE A 303 6.86 -9.79 19.88
C PHE A 303 7.38 -10.20 21.26
N ALA A 304 6.59 -10.03 22.31
CA ALA A 304 6.92 -10.54 23.65
C ALA A 304 7.04 -12.07 23.65
N TYR A 305 6.15 -12.76 22.94
CA TYR A 305 6.27 -14.21 22.75
C TYR A 305 7.58 -14.60 22.04
N LEU A 306 7.94 -13.91 20.97
CA LEU A 306 9.16 -14.20 20.21
C LEU A 306 10.45 -13.91 21.00
N THR A 307 10.46 -12.83 21.78
CA THR A 307 11.68 -12.36 22.48
C THR A 307 11.79 -12.86 23.91
N LEU A 308 10.68 -12.90 24.65
CA LEU A 308 10.61 -13.22 26.08
C LEU A 308 10.03 -14.62 26.37
N GLY A 309 9.43 -15.29 25.37
CA GLY A 309 8.76 -16.58 25.50
C GLY A 309 7.33 -16.48 26.04
N VAL A 310 6.69 -17.63 26.29
CA VAL A 310 5.27 -17.71 26.69
C VAL A 310 4.98 -16.93 27.98
N ASN A 311 5.82 -17.06 29.00
CA ASN A 311 5.63 -16.37 30.28
C ASN A 311 5.77 -14.84 30.11
N GLY A 312 6.68 -14.39 29.23
CA GLY A 312 6.83 -12.98 28.90
C GLY A 312 5.59 -12.42 28.19
N ALA A 313 5.07 -13.14 27.21
CA ALA A 313 3.84 -12.78 26.51
C ALA A 313 2.64 -12.70 27.47
N ALA A 314 2.46 -13.69 28.35
CA ALA A 314 1.43 -13.70 29.37
C ALA A 314 1.56 -12.52 30.35
N GLY A 315 2.80 -12.21 30.76
CA GLY A 315 3.09 -11.05 31.62
C GLY A 315 2.72 -9.71 30.96
N ILE A 316 3.03 -9.53 29.67
CA ILE A 316 2.68 -8.32 28.90
C ILE A 316 1.16 -8.22 28.72
N ALA A 317 0.48 -9.32 28.37
CA ALA A 317 -0.97 -9.34 28.25
C ALA A 317 -1.66 -9.04 29.59
N GLY A 318 -1.15 -9.64 30.68
CA GLY A 318 -1.61 -9.37 32.04
C GLY A 318 -1.41 -7.91 32.46
N PHE A 319 -0.26 -7.32 32.14
CA PHE A 319 0.02 -5.91 32.40
C PHE A 319 -0.99 -4.99 31.69
N PHE A 320 -1.30 -5.26 30.42
CA PHE A 320 -2.34 -4.52 29.68
C PHE A 320 -3.71 -4.60 30.40
N ALA A 321 -4.15 -5.83 30.75
CA ALA A 321 -5.44 -6.02 31.40
C ALA A 321 -5.51 -5.32 32.77
N VAL A 322 -4.49 -5.48 33.60
CA VAL A 322 -4.41 -4.85 34.92
C VAL A 322 -4.37 -3.32 34.79
N THR A 323 -3.59 -2.77 33.86
CA THR A 323 -3.48 -1.34 33.65
C THR A 323 -4.81 -0.75 33.16
N THR A 324 -5.53 -1.44 32.25
CA THR A 324 -6.84 -1.01 31.77
C THR A 324 -7.85 -0.90 32.92
N VAL A 325 -7.88 -1.90 33.80
CA VAL A 325 -8.75 -1.88 34.99
C VAL A 325 -8.33 -0.82 35.99
N ALA A 326 -7.02 -0.64 36.21
CA ALA A 326 -6.49 0.33 37.19
C ALA A 326 -6.72 1.78 36.74
N VAL A 327 -6.61 2.07 35.44
CA VAL A 327 -6.80 3.42 34.87
C VAL A 327 -8.30 3.76 34.72
N GLY A 328 -9.16 2.76 34.48
CA GLY A 328 -10.58 2.96 34.23
C GLY A 328 -11.32 3.92 35.18
N PRO A 329 -11.12 3.85 36.51
CA PRO A 329 -11.76 4.77 37.46
C PRO A 329 -11.31 6.24 37.38
N PHE A 330 -10.19 6.52 36.73
CA PHE A 330 -9.58 7.86 36.67
C PHE A 330 -9.80 8.59 35.35
N VAL A 331 -10.46 7.92 34.38
CA VAL A 331 -10.69 8.49 33.04
C VAL A 331 -12.14 8.29 32.61
N GLU A 332 -12.64 9.18 31.77
CA GLU A 332 -13.98 9.06 31.19
C GLU A 332 -13.98 8.04 30.05
N GLY A 333 -14.58 6.87 30.31
CA GLY A 333 -14.82 5.83 29.32
C GLY A 333 -13.74 4.75 29.22
N THR A 334 -14.20 3.54 28.92
CA THR A 334 -13.33 2.34 28.77
C THR A 334 -12.37 2.44 27.59
N ALA A 335 -12.73 3.17 26.54
CA ALA A 335 -11.89 3.36 25.36
C ALA A 335 -10.61 4.12 25.71
N LEU A 336 -10.70 5.23 26.43
CA LEU A 336 -9.53 6.03 26.85
C LEU A 336 -8.64 5.23 27.82
N ALA A 337 -9.24 4.47 28.75
CA ALA A 337 -8.49 3.58 29.64
C ALA A 337 -7.68 2.55 28.85
N ALA A 338 -8.28 1.93 27.81
CA ALA A 338 -7.62 0.95 26.97
C ALA A 338 -6.49 1.59 26.13
N GLN A 339 -6.68 2.80 25.62
CA GLN A 339 -5.64 3.54 24.86
C GLN A 339 -4.44 3.88 25.75
N ILE A 340 -4.66 4.37 26.96
CA ILE A 340 -3.59 4.67 27.95
C ILE A 340 -2.86 3.37 28.32
N ALA A 341 -3.60 2.30 28.62
CA ALA A 341 -3.03 1.00 28.95
C ALA A 341 -2.20 0.44 27.78
N THR A 342 -2.63 0.67 26.53
CA THR A 342 -1.89 0.27 25.33
C THR A 342 -0.54 0.98 25.26
N GLY A 343 -0.52 2.30 25.41
CA GLY A 343 0.72 3.08 25.43
C GLY A 343 1.66 2.64 26.57
N ALA A 344 1.13 2.45 27.78
CA ALA A 344 1.89 1.93 28.92
C ALA A 344 2.45 0.52 28.64
N THR A 345 1.70 -0.34 27.96
CA THR A 345 2.13 -1.72 27.61
C THR A 345 3.27 -1.72 26.59
N VAL A 346 3.22 -0.85 25.57
CA VAL A 346 4.33 -0.65 24.63
C VAL A 346 5.59 -0.23 25.36
N ILE A 347 5.48 0.80 26.22
CA ILE A 347 6.62 1.31 27.01
C ILE A 347 7.16 0.21 27.94
N PHE A 348 6.29 -0.51 28.65
CA PHE A 348 6.69 -1.59 29.55
C PHE A 348 7.41 -2.70 28.79
N PHE A 349 6.93 -3.14 27.63
CA PHE A 349 7.61 -4.14 26.80
C PHE A 349 9.00 -3.66 26.37
N ILE A 350 9.13 -2.40 25.92
CA ILE A 350 10.43 -1.80 25.55
C ILE A 350 11.37 -1.82 26.74
N LEU A 351 10.94 -1.36 27.91
CA LEU A 351 11.77 -1.30 29.11
C LEU A 351 12.22 -2.68 29.58
N VAL A 352 11.33 -3.67 29.61
CA VAL A 352 11.64 -5.07 29.96
C VAL A 352 12.67 -5.66 28.99
N THR A 353 12.49 -5.39 27.69
CA THR A 353 13.41 -5.90 26.67
C THR A 353 14.78 -5.23 26.78
N ILE A 354 14.83 -3.90 26.95
CA ILE A 354 16.10 -3.17 27.18
C ILE A 354 16.79 -3.69 28.45
N ALA A 355 16.05 -3.86 29.56
CA ALA A 355 16.61 -4.39 30.81
C ALA A 355 17.27 -5.77 30.60
N ARG A 356 16.66 -6.64 29.80
CA ARG A 356 17.26 -7.94 29.44
C ARG A 356 18.47 -7.82 28.52
N LEU A 357 18.46 -6.86 27.57
CA LEU A 357 19.58 -6.64 26.66
C LEU A 357 20.83 -6.10 27.37
N VAL A 358 20.64 -5.34 28.44
CA VAL A 358 21.73 -4.67 29.19
C VAL A 358 22.22 -5.53 30.37
N ALA A 359 21.35 -6.35 30.95
CA ALA A 359 21.69 -7.12 32.16
C ALA A 359 22.64 -8.30 31.84
N PRO A 360 23.86 -8.37 32.44
CA PRO A 360 24.87 -9.34 32.07
C PRO A 360 24.46 -10.82 32.30
N GLN A 361 23.48 -11.05 33.19
CA GLN A 361 22.99 -12.40 33.48
C GLN A 361 22.15 -13.03 32.36
N TYR A 362 21.74 -12.23 31.33
CA TYR A 362 20.99 -12.76 30.21
C TYR A 362 21.86 -12.80 28.95
N ASP A 363 22.12 -13.99 28.46
CA ASP A 363 22.69 -14.15 27.11
C ASP A 363 21.56 -14.10 26.07
N VAL A 364 21.38 -12.95 25.49
CA VAL A 364 20.33 -12.72 24.48
C VAL A 364 20.90 -13.01 23.10
N SER A 365 20.37 -14.04 22.43
CA SER A 365 20.79 -14.40 21.08
C SER A 365 20.65 -13.25 20.08
N LEU A 366 21.48 -13.26 19.03
CA LEU A 366 21.44 -12.26 17.96
C LEU A 366 20.04 -12.21 17.28
N GLU A 367 19.40 -13.36 17.13
CA GLU A 367 18.04 -13.47 16.59
C GLU A 367 17.03 -12.64 17.40
N LYS A 368 17.04 -12.76 18.73
CA LYS A 368 16.15 -11.98 19.60
C LYS A 368 16.46 -10.48 19.57
N LYS A 369 17.75 -10.12 19.44
CA LYS A 369 18.16 -8.72 19.25
C LYS A 369 17.60 -8.16 17.96
N ARG A 370 17.69 -8.90 16.85
CA ARG A 370 17.11 -8.53 15.54
C ARG A 370 15.58 -8.43 15.58
N LEU A 371 14.90 -9.34 16.27
CA LEU A 371 13.44 -9.27 16.47
C LEU A 371 13.02 -7.99 17.21
N PHE A 372 13.79 -7.57 18.22
CA PHE A 372 13.54 -6.28 18.89
C PHE A 372 13.76 -5.08 17.95
N VAL A 373 14.80 -5.14 17.11
CA VAL A 373 15.01 -4.11 16.07
C VAL A 373 13.82 -4.07 15.08
N ILE A 374 13.31 -5.21 14.64
CA ILE A 374 12.11 -5.27 13.78
C ILE A 374 10.92 -4.60 14.46
N PHE A 375 10.69 -4.88 15.76
CA PHE A 375 9.64 -4.22 16.53
C PHE A 375 9.85 -2.70 16.61
N TRP A 376 11.07 -2.25 16.82
CA TRP A 376 11.41 -0.82 16.83
C TRP A 376 11.12 -0.15 15.49
N LEU A 377 11.56 -0.78 14.37
CA LEU A 377 11.28 -0.31 13.03
C LEU A 377 9.77 -0.34 12.69
N PHE A 378 9.03 -1.31 13.22
CA PHE A 378 7.57 -1.39 13.12
C PHE A 378 6.90 -0.15 13.74
N LEU A 379 7.30 0.26 14.95
CA LEU A 379 6.75 1.45 15.61
C LEU A 379 7.04 2.72 14.80
N LEU A 380 8.28 2.89 14.33
CA LEU A 380 8.66 4.06 13.52
C LEU A 380 7.92 4.07 12.18
N SER A 381 7.73 2.91 11.57
CA SER A 381 6.95 2.75 10.34
C SER A 381 5.48 3.10 10.54
N ALA A 382 4.84 2.62 11.63
CA ALA A 382 3.45 2.95 11.92
C ALA A 382 3.27 4.47 12.15
N LEU A 383 4.20 5.12 12.83
CA LEU A 383 4.21 6.57 13.00
C LEU A 383 4.41 7.31 11.68
N PHE A 384 5.31 6.85 10.81
CA PHE A 384 5.49 7.42 9.48
C PHE A 384 4.19 7.33 8.66
N TRP A 385 3.61 6.13 8.56
CA TRP A 385 2.38 5.93 7.79
C TRP A 385 1.18 6.68 8.38
N SER A 386 1.13 6.92 9.70
CA SER A 386 0.04 7.70 10.32
C SER A 386 0.01 9.17 9.89
N GLY A 387 1.17 9.73 9.55
CA GLY A 387 1.25 11.05 8.93
C GLY A 387 1.06 10.97 7.41
N PHE A 388 1.82 10.09 6.73
CA PHE A 388 1.85 10.00 5.28
C PHE A 388 0.46 9.70 4.66
N GLU A 389 -0.29 8.81 5.25
CA GLU A 389 -1.60 8.39 4.80
C GLU A 389 -2.73 9.43 5.03
N GLN A 390 -2.41 10.54 5.69
CA GLN A 390 -3.29 11.71 5.75
C GLN A 390 -3.51 12.37 4.38
N ALA A 391 -2.72 11.98 3.37
CA ALA A 391 -2.92 12.39 1.98
C ALA A 391 -4.34 12.12 1.46
N GLY A 392 -4.98 11.03 1.88
CA GLY A 392 -6.36 10.69 1.50
C GLY A 392 -7.43 11.20 2.46
N SER A 393 -7.07 11.83 3.57
CA SER A 393 -7.98 12.33 4.60
C SER A 393 -7.78 13.83 4.87
N SER A 394 -7.04 14.23 5.90
CA SER A 394 -6.90 15.64 6.29
C SER A 394 -6.27 16.52 5.22
N LEU A 395 -5.23 16.04 4.50
CA LEU A 395 -4.63 16.82 3.41
C LEU A 395 -5.56 16.93 2.19
N ASN A 396 -6.43 15.94 1.97
CA ASN A 396 -7.43 16.00 0.91
C ASN A 396 -8.54 17.01 1.23
N LEU A 397 -8.99 17.07 2.49
CA LEU A 397 -9.91 18.09 2.96
C LEU A 397 -9.28 19.49 2.91
N TYR A 398 -8.03 19.65 3.34
CA TYR A 398 -7.29 20.89 3.19
C TYR A 398 -7.17 21.32 1.71
N ALA A 399 -6.93 20.38 0.81
CA ALA A 399 -6.90 20.64 -0.63
C ALA A 399 -8.25 21.15 -1.14
N ARG A 400 -9.36 20.61 -0.62
CA ARG A 400 -10.72 21.04 -1.01
C ARG A 400 -11.09 22.41 -0.45
N ASP A 401 -10.83 22.63 0.83
CA ASP A 401 -11.45 23.73 1.59
C ASP A 401 -10.55 24.95 1.71
N LEU A 402 -9.21 24.79 1.70
CA LEU A 402 -8.25 25.83 2.04
C LEU A 402 -7.19 26.07 0.95
N THR A 403 -7.28 25.39 -0.21
CA THR A 403 -6.30 25.55 -1.29
C THR A 403 -6.93 26.18 -2.53
N ALA A 404 -6.32 27.23 -3.04
CA ALA A 404 -6.71 27.87 -4.29
C ALA A 404 -6.40 26.91 -5.48
N ARG A 405 -7.44 26.37 -6.09
CA ARG A 405 -7.36 25.37 -7.15
C ARG A 405 -7.75 25.88 -8.53
N ASN A 406 -7.95 27.19 -8.65
CA ASN A 406 -8.30 27.83 -9.92
C ASN A 406 -7.03 28.11 -10.72
N PHE A 407 -6.94 27.54 -11.92
CA PHE A 407 -5.84 27.71 -12.85
C PHE A 407 -6.33 28.34 -14.14
N GLY A 408 -5.59 29.35 -14.62
CA GLY A 408 -5.96 30.07 -15.82
C GLY A 408 -7.04 31.17 -15.58
N PRO A 409 -7.59 31.73 -16.64
CA PRO A 409 -7.22 31.49 -18.05
C PRO A 409 -5.78 31.94 -18.35
N PHE A 410 -5.06 31.14 -19.14
CA PHE A 410 -3.74 31.54 -19.63
C PHE A 410 -3.87 32.31 -20.98
N ALA A 411 -2.81 33.03 -21.36
CA ALA A 411 -2.74 33.76 -22.60
C ALA A 411 -2.84 32.90 -23.88
N LEU A 412 -2.74 31.57 -23.71
CA LEU A 412 -2.87 30.57 -24.78
C LEU A 412 -4.33 30.21 -25.00
N SER A 413 -4.81 30.21 -26.26
CA SER A 413 -6.14 29.69 -26.53
C SER A 413 -6.24 28.18 -26.25
N GLN A 414 -7.43 27.70 -25.89
CA GLN A 414 -7.67 26.30 -25.61
C GLN A 414 -7.24 25.34 -26.74
N SER A 415 -7.56 25.71 -27.99
CA SER A 415 -7.13 24.94 -29.16
C SER A 415 -5.61 24.93 -29.33
N MET A 416 -4.93 26.05 -29.05
CA MET A 416 -3.48 26.15 -29.13
C MET A 416 -2.80 25.33 -28.06
N ALA A 417 -3.32 25.29 -26.83
CA ALA A 417 -2.84 24.46 -25.75
C ALA A 417 -2.92 22.96 -26.10
N LEU A 418 -4.02 22.54 -26.75
CA LEU A 418 -4.16 21.16 -27.24
C LEU A 418 -3.12 20.83 -28.31
N TRP A 419 -2.95 21.71 -29.32
CA TRP A 419 -1.94 21.49 -30.35
C TRP A 419 -0.51 21.46 -29.81
N VAL A 420 -0.17 22.36 -28.88
CA VAL A 420 1.13 22.35 -28.21
C VAL A 420 1.36 21.00 -27.51
N THR A 421 0.37 20.48 -26.80
CA THR A 421 0.48 19.17 -26.14
C THR A 421 0.71 18.04 -27.15
N ILE A 422 -0.05 18.02 -28.25
CA ILE A 422 0.10 17.00 -29.31
C ILE A 422 1.51 17.09 -29.92
N PHE A 423 1.99 18.28 -30.28
CA PHE A 423 3.29 18.44 -30.95
C PHE A 423 4.48 18.27 -30.01
N VAL A 424 4.41 18.78 -28.77
CA VAL A 424 5.53 18.78 -27.83
C VAL A 424 5.65 17.47 -27.05
N ILE A 425 4.51 16.83 -26.75
CA ILE A 425 4.47 15.59 -25.95
C ILE A 425 4.03 14.40 -26.80
N GLY A 426 2.93 14.52 -27.54
CA GLY A 426 2.30 13.42 -28.26
C GLY A 426 3.17 12.86 -29.38
N LEU A 427 3.70 13.70 -30.26
CA LEU A 427 4.56 13.25 -31.36
C LEU A 427 5.90 12.65 -30.88
N PRO A 428 6.65 13.28 -29.95
CA PRO A 428 7.83 12.65 -29.39
C PRO A 428 7.55 11.32 -28.69
N ALA A 429 6.47 11.23 -27.89
CA ALA A 429 6.06 9.99 -27.24
C ALA A 429 5.72 8.89 -28.27
N ALA A 430 4.97 9.22 -29.33
CA ALA A 430 4.64 8.30 -30.42
C ALA A 430 5.91 7.86 -31.18
N TYR A 431 6.85 8.76 -31.43
CA TYR A 431 8.12 8.45 -32.09
C TYR A 431 9.01 7.53 -31.23
N ILE A 432 9.12 7.84 -29.94
CA ILE A 432 9.87 6.99 -28.99
C ILE A 432 9.22 5.61 -28.91
N GLY A 433 7.90 5.55 -28.76
CA GLY A 433 7.14 4.29 -28.77
C GLY A 433 7.38 3.47 -30.05
N TYR A 434 7.28 4.10 -31.21
CA TYR A 434 7.56 3.45 -32.50
C TYR A 434 9.01 2.90 -32.57
N ARG A 435 10.01 3.71 -32.17
CA ARG A 435 11.42 3.28 -32.14
C ARG A 435 11.63 2.10 -31.19
N THR A 436 11.03 2.15 -30.01
CA THR A 436 11.10 1.07 -29.01
C THR A 436 10.44 -0.20 -29.55
N PHE A 437 9.23 -0.10 -30.12
CA PHE A 437 8.54 -1.27 -30.68
C PHE A 437 9.23 -1.89 -31.89
N LYS A 438 9.97 -1.10 -32.67
CA LYS A 438 10.77 -1.59 -33.79
C LYS A 438 12.06 -2.28 -33.31
N ARG A 439 12.66 -1.81 -32.23
CA ARG A 439 13.88 -2.36 -31.65
C ARG A 439 13.62 -3.60 -30.80
N GLU A 440 12.52 -3.59 -30.01
CA GLU A 440 12.18 -4.65 -29.08
C GLU A 440 11.17 -5.64 -29.74
N ARG A 441 11.42 -6.94 -29.59
CA ARG A 441 10.48 -8.00 -29.99
C ARG A 441 9.35 -8.13 -28.99
N MET A 442 8.60 -7.03 -28.76
CA MET A 442 7.50 -7.02 -27.81
C MET A 442 6.28 -7.73 -28.36
N TRP A 443 5.64 -8.56 -27.54
CA TRP A 443 4.38 -9.20 -27.83
C TRP A 443 3.27 -8.18 -28.12
N TRP A 444 2.34 -8.51 -29.05
CA TRP A 444 1.35 -7.56 -29.55
C TRP A 444 0.44 -6.96 -28.44
N VAL A 445 0.05 -7.78 -27.39
CA VAL A 445 -0.75 -7.29 -26.25
C VAL A 445 0.05 -6.27 -25.43
N GLY A 446 1.36 -6.52 -25.22
CA GLY A 446 2.23 -5.55 -24.56
C GLY A 446 2.32 -4.25 -25.35
N LYS A 447 2.48 -4.33 -26.70
CA LYS A 447 2.48 -3.15 -27.58
C LYS A 447 1.16 -2.39 -27.50
N ALA A 448 0.03 -3.11 -27.58
CA ALA A 448 -1.30 -2.52 -27.50
C ALA A 448 -1.52 -1.83 -26.13
N GLY A 449 -1.14 -2.48 -25.02
CA GLY A 449 -1.24 -1.93 -23.67
C GLY A 449 -0.41 -0.67 -23.48
N VAL A 450 0.87 -0.68 -23.88
CA VAL A 450 1.76 0.50 -23.80
C VAL A 450 1.26 1.63 -24.70
N SER A 451 0.76 1.31 -25.91
CA SER A 451 0.19 2.33 -26.82
C SER A 451 -1.08 2.95 -26.26
N LEU A 452 -1.97 2.14 -25.69
CA LEU A 452 -3.20 2.62 -25.05
C LEU A 452 -2.88 3.50 -23.84
N LEU A 453 -1.97 3.07 -22.98
CA LEU A 453 -1.52 3.85 -21.81
C LEU A 453 -0.89 5.18 -22.26
N GLY A 454 -0.01 5.16 -23.26
CA GLY A 454 0.59 6.37 -23.83
C GLY A 454 -0.45 7.33 -24.41
N ALA A 455 -1.42 6.80 -25.17
CA ALA A 455 -2.52 7.59 -25.72
C ALA A 455 -3.40 8.21 -24.62
N LEU A 456 -3.72 7.45 -23.56
CA LEU A 456 -4.48 7.96 -22.42
C LEU A 456 -3.71 9.07 -21.68
N ILE A 457 -2.42 8.91 -21.47
CA ILE A 457 -1.58 9.94 -20.81
C ILE A 457 -1.52 11.21 -21.69
N VAL A 458 -1.21 11.08 -22.97
CA VAL A 458 -1.12 12.25 -23.88
C VAL A 458 -2.48 12.93 -24.05
N GLY A 459 -3.54 12.16 -24.23
CA GLY A 459 -4.91 12.67 -24.33
C GLY A 459 -5.34 13.41 -23.06
N PHE A 460 -4.99 12.87 -21.91
CA PHE A 460 -5.27 13.49 -20.63
C PHE A 460 -4.47 14.79 -20.42
N LEU A 461 -3.17 14.79 -20.71
CA LEU A 461 -2.35 16.01 -20.65
C LEU A 461 -2.88 17.10 -21.61
N GLY A 462 -3.35 16.71 -22.80
CA GLY A 462 -4.02 17.61 -23.73
C GLY A 462 -5.33 18.18 -23.17
N TYR A 463 -6.14 17.34 -22.53
CA TYR A 463 -7.33 17.76 -21.83
C TYR A 463 -7.03 18.74 -20.69
N LEU A 464 -6.05 18.45 -19.86
CA LEU A 464 -5.61 19.36 -18.78
C LEU A 464 -5.15 20.71 -19.34
N ALA A 465 -4.31 20.70 -20.37
CA ALA A 465 -3.84 21.93 -21.02
C ALA A 465 -5.00 22.74 -21.61
N TYR A 466 -5.99 22.07 -22.24
CA TYR A 466 -7.21 22.69 -22.76
C TYR A 466 -8.03 23.36 -21.64
N GLN A 467 -8.28 22.65 -20.54
CA GLN A 467 -9.04 23.16 -19.39
C GLN A 467 -8.33 24.33 -18.72
N MET A 468 -7.04 24.20 -18.46
CA MET A 468 -6.23 25.26 -17.82
C MET A 468 -6.17 26.53 -18.69
N ALA A 469 -6.12 26.39 -20.01
CA ALA A 469 -6.13 27.52 -20.93
C ALA A 469 -7.47 28.29 -20.89
N GLY A 470 -8.58 27.60 -20.63
CA GLY A 470 -9.93 28.20 -20.50
C GLY A 470 -10.24 28.74 -19.10
N GLY A 471 -9.42 28.42 -18.12
CA GLY A 471 -9.70 28.62 -16.68
C GLY A 471 -10.47 27.44 -16.10
N TRP A 472 -9.85 26.73 -15.19
CA TRP A 472 -10.39 25.50 -14.61
C TRP A 472 -10.09 25.37 -13.12
N THR A 473 -11.10 24.95 -12.36
CA THR A 473 -10.92 24.57 -10.96
C THR A 473 -10.55 23.08 -10.92
N VAL A 474 -9.30 22.80 -10.57
CA VAL A 474 -8.79 21.43 -10.46
C VAL A 474 -9.50 20.69 -9.32
N PRO A 475 -10.05 19.48 -9.54
CA PRO A 475 -10.58 18.64 -8.48
C PRO A 475 -9.56 18.41 -7.35
N ALA A 476 -10.02 18.47 -6.09
CA ALA A 476 -9.12 18.31 -4.94
C ALA A 476 -8.46 16.93 -4.92
N SER A 477 -9.20 15.88 -5.27
CA SER A 477 -8.71 14.52 -5.41
C SER A 477 -7.52 14.38 -6.36
N MET A 478 -7.44 15.21 -7.41
CA MET A 478 -6.31 15.18 -8.35
C MET A 478 -4.99 15.63 -7.72
N LEU A 479 -5.00 16.44 -6.67
CA LEU A 479 -3.79 16.90 -6.01
C LEU A 479 -3.06 15.74 -5.28
N GLN A 480 -3.71 14.60 -5.06
CA GLN A 480 -3.05 13.38 -4.58
C GLN A 480 -2.06 12.79 -5.59
N ASN A 481 -2.16 13.15 -6.89
CA ASN A 481 -1.22 12.71 -7.93
C ASN A 481 0.18 13.30 -7.77
N ILE A 482 0.35 14.36 -6.98
CA ILE A 482 1.64 15.02 -6.76
C ILE A 482 2.64 14.03 -6.17
N ASN A 483 2.26 13.23 -5.17
CA ASN A 483 3.14 12.25 -4.56
C ASN A 483 3.62 11.15 -5.54
N PRO A 484 2.75 10.36 -6.22
CA PRO A 484 3.24 9.34 -7.16
C PRO A 484 4.00 9.93 -8.34
N THR A 485 3.71 11.18 -8.73
CA THR A 485 4.52 11.90 -9.73
C THR A 485 5.93 12.14 -9.21
N PHE A 486 6.08 12.64 -7.99
CA PHE A 486 7.40 12.78 -7.37
C PHE A 486 8.11 11.45 -7.16
N ILE A 487 7.40 10.36 -6.84
CA ILE A 487 8.03 9.02 -6.75
C ILE A 487 8.66 8.65 -8.09
N VAL A 488 7.93 8.79 -9.20
CA VAL A 488 8.44 8.46 -10.54
C VAL A 488 9.68 9.28 -10.89
N LEU A 489 9.72 10.56 -10.51
CA LEU A 489 10.84 11.46 -10.80
C LEU A 489 12.03 11.25 -9.86
N LEU A 490 11.78 11.04 -8.56
CA LEU A 490 12.82 11.04 -7.53
C LEU A 490 13.38 9.65 -7.20
N ALA A 491 12.64 8.55 -7.44
CA ALA A 491 13.13 7.22 -7.13
C ALA A 491 14.46 6.88 -7.83
N PRO A 492 14.66 7.19 -9.14
CA PRO A 492 15.96 7.01 -9.78
C PRO A 492 17.06 7.88 -9.16
N VAL A 493 16.73 9.10 -8.74
CA VAL A 493 17.68 10.03 -8.10
C VAL A 493 18.13 9.49 -6.75
N PHE A 494 17.19 9.02 -5.92
CA PHE A 494 17.51 8.41 -4.62
C PHE A 494 18.27 7.09 -4.78
N GLY A 495 17.94 6.27 -5.78
CA GLY A 495 18.69 5.06 -6.10
C GLY A 495 20.16 5.38 -6.46
N ALA A 496 20.39 6.39 -7.29
CA ALA A 496 21.73 6.87 -7.63
C ALA A 496 22.45 7.47 -6.41
N LEU A 497 21.74 8.23 -5.56
CA LEU A 497 22.26 8.82 -4.32
C LEU A 497 22.75 7.73 -3.35
N TRP A 498 21.95 6.72 -3.06
CA TRP A 498 22.34 5.63 -2.16
C TRP A 498 23.53 4.84 -2.71
N THR A 499 23.55 4.58 -4.02
CA THR A 499 24.68 3.92 -4.69
C THR A 499 25.97 4.74 -4.59
N TRP A 500 25.88 6.05 -4.80
CA TRP A 500 27.02 6.97 -4.68
C TRP A 500 27.52 7.06 -3.23
N LEU A 501 26.62 7.23 -2.25
CA LEU A 501 26.98 7.27 -0.83
C LEU A 501 27.65 5.97 -0.37
N SER A 502 27.20 4.81 -0.88
CA SER A 502 27.84 3.53 -0.61
C SER A 502 29.27 3.48 -1.14
N LYS A 503 29.52 4.00 -2.35
CA LYS A 503 30.88 4.04 -2.94
C LYS A 503 31.85 4.92 -2.17
N VAL A 504 31.38 5.98 -1.52
CA VAL A 504 32.20 6.89 -0.70
C VAL A 504 32.20 6.53 0.80
N ASN A 505 31.71 5.35 1.17
CA ASN A 505 31.57 4.88 2.55
C ASN A 505 30.78 5.82 3.49
N ALA A 506 29.83 6.58 2.93
CA ALA A 506 28.99 7.53 3.64
C ALA A 506 27.50 7.13 3.65
N ASN A 507 27.20 5.85 3.30
CA ASN A 507 25.81 5.35 3.29
C ASN A 507 25.23 5.31 4.71
N PRO A 508 24.14 6.06 5.01
CA PRO A 508 23.54 6.05 6.32
C PRO A 508 23.02 4.65 6.70
N SER A 509 23.16 4.29 7.97
CA SER A 509 22.59 3.04 8.47
C SER A 509 21.06 3.03 8.40
N ILE A 510 20.45 1.84 8.43
CA ILE A 510 18.99 1.65 8.38
C ILE A 510 18.25 2.55 9.38
N PRO A 511 18.61 2.60 10.69
CA PRO A 511 17.92 3.49 11.64
C PRO A 511 18.04 4.98 11.30
N ILE A 512 19.18 5.43 10.74
CA ILE A 512 19.35 6.82 10.30
C ILE A 512 18.45 7.13 9.10
N LYS A 513 18.32 6.21 8.14
CA LYS A 513 17.40 6.37 7.00
C LYS A 513 15.94 6.50 7.47
N PHE A 514 15.55 5.75 8.49
CA PHE A 514 14.23 5.88 9.13
C PHE A 514 14.06 7.26 9.79
N ALA A 515 15.07 7.75 10.50
CA ALA A 515 15.04 9.10 11.07
C ALA A 515 14.89 10.17 9.99
N LEU A 516 15.65 10.08 8.89
CA LEU A 516 15.54 10.99 7.73
C LEU A 516 14.13 10.93 7.10
N GLY A 517 13.53 9.75 7.01
CA GLY A 517 12.16 9.58 6.55
C GLY A 517 11.16 10.35 7.42
N LEU A 518 11.26 10.20 8.74
CA LEU A 518 10.40 10.91 9.70
C LEU A 518 10.64 12.43 9.66
N PHE A 519 11.87 12.89 9.51
CA PHE A 519 12.18 14.33 9.37
C PHE A 519 11.62 14.90 8.06
N GLY A 520 11.69 14.18 6.95
CA GLY A 520 11.09 14.61 5.68
C GLY A 520 9.56 14.77 5.83
N LEU A 521 8.91 13.82 6.46
CA LEU A 521 7.47 13.87 6.75
C LEU A 521 7.12 15.04 7.68
N ALA A 522 7.86 15.21 8.79
CA ALA A 522 7.65 16.30 9.73
C ALA A 522 7.84 17.67 9.07
N ALA A 523 8.89 17.84 8.25
CA ALA A 523 9.14 19.07 7.51
C ALA A 523 7.97 19.42 6.57
N GLY A 524 7.40 18.44 5.88
CA GLY A 524 6.21 18.65 5.05
C GLY A 524 5.01 19.10 5.87
N PHE A 525 4.78 18.50 7.04
CA PHE A 525 3.70 18.93 7.94
C PHE A 525 3.93 20.34 8.53
N PHE A 526 5.16 20.76 8.79
CA PHE A 526 5.46 22.15 9.14
C PHE A 526 5.09 23.11 8.02
N VAL A 527 5.42 22.77 6.77
CA VAL A 527 5.09 23.59 5.60
C VAL A 527 3.58 23.75 5.45
N VAL A 528 2.81 22.66 5.46
CA VAL A 528 1.36 22.75 5.31
C VAL A 528 0.68 23.42 6.51
N SER A 529 1.22 23.23 7.72
CA SER A 529 0.73 23.95 8.91
C SER A 529 0.88 25.46 8.76
N TRP A 530 2.00 25.91 8.23
CA TRP A 530 2.24 27.33 7.96
C TRP A 530 1.30 27.86 6.87
N GLY A 531 1.09 27.12 5.78
CA GLY A 531 0.09 27.46 4.77
C GLY A 531 -1.32 27.54 5.37
N ALA A 532 -1.71 26.55 6.17
CA ALA A 532 -3.03 26.49 6.80
C ALA A 532 -3.27 27.64 7.82
N ALA A 533 -2.20 28.16 8.44
CA ALA A 533 -2.32 29.31 9.33
C ALA A 533 -2.68 30.61 8.61
N GLN A 534 -2.44 30.69 7.30
CA GLN A 534 -2.72 31.86 6.47
C GLN A 534 -4.02 31.71 5.66
N ALA A 535 -4.59 30.49 5.62
CA ALA A 535 -5.74 30.16 4.81
C ALA A 535 -7.06 30.42 5.55
N THR A 536 -8.05 30.94 4.83
CA THR A 536 -9.46 30.93 5.24
C THR A 536 -10.31 30.33 4.10
N ALA A 537 -11.58 30.05 4.39
CA ALA A 537 -12.50 29.56 3.34
C ALA A 537 -12.74 30.62 2.23
N GLU A 538 -12.68 31.91 2.60
CA GLU A 538 -12.86 33.04 1.67
C GLU A 538 -11.56 33.42 0.97
N ASP A 539 -10.39 33.17 1.59
CA ASP A 539 -9.05 33.48 1.06
C ASP A 539 -8.15 32.24 1.15
N PRO A 540 -8.33 31.28 0.23
CA PRO A 540 -7.54 30.04 0.22
C PRO A 540 -6.11 30.32 -0.27
N VAL A 541 -5.14 29.56 0.29
CA VAL A 541 -3.72 29.70 -0.06
C VAL A 541 -3.34 28.97 -1.34
N GLY A 542 -2.23 29.36 -1.95
CA GLY A 542 -1.75 28.79 -3.21
C GLY A 542 -1.38 27.29 -3.06
N VAL A 543 -1.54 26.55 -4.16
CA VAL A 543 -1.27 25.09 -4.26
C VAL A 543 0.20 24.72 -3.93
N HIS A 544 1.13 25.68 -4.04
CA HIS A 544 2.55 25.44 -3.77
C HIS A 544 2.82 24.90 -2.36
N TRP A 545 1.99 25.24 -1.36
CA TRP A 545 2.10 24.67 -0.01
C TRP A 545 1.94 23.14 -0.02
N LEU A 546 0.95 22.64 -0.76
CA LEU A 546 0.76 21.18 -0.95
C LEU A 546 1.85 20.56 -1.79
N VAL A 547 2.32 21.24 -2.85
CA VAL A 547 3.40 20.74 -3.71
C VAL A 547 4.68 20.52 -2.92
N VAL A 548 5.09 21.52 -2.09
CA VAL A 548 6.28 21.41 -1.24
C VAL A 548 6.09 20.35 -0.16
N THR A 549 4.91 20.26 0.43
CA THR A 549 4.56 19.23 1.42
C THR A 549 4.72 17.83 0.82
N TYR A 550 4.11 17.55 -0.32
CA TYR A 550 4.21 16.26 -0.99
C TYR A 550 5.64 15.95 -1.48
N PHE A 551 6.39 16.96 -1.90
CA PHE A 551 7.81 16.78 -2.24
C PHE A 551 8.61 16.28 -1.02
N LEU A 552 8.46 16.93 0.15
CA LEU A 552 9.15 16.55 1.38
C LEU A 552 8.68 15.18 1.90
N HIS A 553 7.38 14.91 1.84
CA HIS A 553 6.81 13.61 2.18
C HIS A 553 7.37 12.50 1.29
N THR A 554 7.46 12.73 -0.02
CA THR A 554 8.03 11.76 -0.98
C THR A 554 9.52 11.52 -0.73
N CYS A 555 10.30 12.57 -0.44
CA CYS A 555 11.70 12.41 -0.04
C CYS A 555 11.81 11.55 1.24
N GLY A 556 10.94 11.78 2.21
CA GLY A 556 10.85 10.98 3.43
C GLY A 556 10.47 9.51 3.15
N GLU A 557 9.50 9.29 2.30
CA GLU A 557 9.06 7.95 1.87
C GLU A 557 10.19 7.18 1.20
N LEU A 558 10.93 7.80 0.27
CA LEU A 558 12.05 7.17 -0.43
C LEU A 558 13.24 6.85 0.49
N CYS A 559 13.36 7.52 1.64
CA CYS A 559 14.32 7.16 2.67
C CYS A 559 13.88 5.95 3.49
N LEU A 560 12.58 5.78 3.77
CA LEU A 560 12.07 4.81 4.74
C LEU A 560 11.50 3.55 4.08
N SER A 561 10.62 3.68 3.10
CA SER A 561 9.79 2.58 2.60
C SER A 561 10.60 1.46 1.91
N PRO A 562 11.48 1.73 0.94
CA PRO A 562 12.29 0.68 0.30
C PRO A 562 13.26 0.02 1.30
N VAL A 563 13.81 0.84 2.21
CA VAL A 563 14.77 0.39 3.22
C VAL A 563 14.08 -0.50 4.26
N GLY A 564 12.88 -0.10 4.70
CA GLY A 564 12.10 -0.86 5.69
C GLY A 564 11.75 -2.25 5.18
N LEU A 565 11.22 -2.36 3.97
CA LEU A 565 10.85 -3.63 3.37
C LEU A 565 12.07 -4.58 3.24
N SER A 566 13.21 -4.06 2.75
CA SER A 566 14.47 -4.81 2.66
C SER A 566 14.98 -5.22 4.05
N SER A 567 14.85 -4.32 5.05
CA SER A 567 15.31 -4.61 6.41
C SER A 567 14.54 -5.74 7.08
N MET A 568 13.22 -5.84 6.84
CA MET A 568 12.40 -6.94 7.37
C MET A 568 12.93 -8.30 6.91
N THR A 569 13.30 -8.43 5.63
CA THR A 569 13.82 -9.70 5.08
C THR A 569 15.24 -10.01 5.60
N LYS A 570 16.10 -9.00 5.75
CA LYS A 570 17.48 -9.17 6.20
C LYS A 570 17.61 -9.49 7.70
N LEU A 571 16.72 -8.91 8.53
CA LEU A 571 16.75 -9.07 9.99
C LEU A 571 15.94 -10.27 10.46
N ALA A 572 14.99 -10.74 9.65
CA ALA A 572 14.11 -11.85 10.01
C ALA A 572 14.89 -13.17 10.14
N PRO A 573 14.53 -14.02 11.12
CA PRO A 573 14.95 -15.43 11.12
C PRO A 573 14.51 -16.13 9.83
N GLU A 574 15.33 -17.02 9.29
CA GLU A 574 15.08 -17.69 7.99
C GLU A 574 13.70 -18.37 7.91
N ASN A 575 13.28 -19.00 9.01
CA ASN A 575 11.97 -19.67 9.11
C ASN A 575 10.79 -18.73 9.38
N ARG A 576 11.01 -17.40 9.48
CA ARG A 576 9.98 -16.40 9.85
C ARG A 576 9.92 -15.19 8.92
N VAL A 577 10.61 -15.22 7.80
CA VAL A 577 10.66 -14.09 6.85
C VAL A 577 9.25 -13.65 6.44
N GLY A 578 8.37 -14.59 6.08
CA GLY A 578 6.98 -14.28 5.72
C GLY A 578 6.18 -13.63 6.86
N GLN A 579 6.40 -14.06 8.12
CA GLN A 579 5.76 -13.44 9.28
C GLN A 579 6.22 -11.99 9.49
N MET A 580 7.52 -11.72 9.35
CA MET A 580 8.07 -10.36 9.51
C MET A 580 7.64 -9.43 8.37
N MET A 581 7.51 -9.95 7.15
CA MET A 581 6.89 -9.23 6.05
C MET A 581 5.42 -8.90 6.34
N GLY A 582 4.68 -9.83 6.95
CA GLY A 582 3.32 -9.59 7.43
C GLY A 582 3.26 -8.45 8.45
N ILE A 583 4.20 -8.42 9.40
CA ILE A 583 4.32 -7.33 10.39
C ILE A 583 4.56 -5.96 9.73
N TRP A 584 5.32 -5.89 8.64
CA TRP A 584 5.46 -4.66 7.87
C TRP A 584 4.10 -4.15 7.35
N PHE A 585 3.26 -5.02 6.80
CA PHE A 585 1.91 -4.65 6.37
C PHE A 585 1.00 -4.26 7.55
N VAL A 586 1.15 -4.90 8.72
CA VAL A 586 0.44 -4.51 9.95
C VAL A 586 0.84 -3.09 10.38
N SER A 587 2.13 -2.70 10.25
CA SER A 587 2.55 -1.32 10.56
C SER A 587 1.88 -0.29 9.64
N THR A 588 1.77 -0.61 8.36
CA THR A 588 1.07 0.23 7.38
C THR A 588 -0.44 0.30 7.69
N ALA A 589 -1.07 -0.83 8.03
CA ALA A 589 -2.47 -0.87 8.43
C ALA A 589 -2.75 0.00 9.66
N LEU A 590 -1.91 -0.11 10.68
CA LEU A 590 -2.00 0.70 11.90
C LEU A 590 -1.81 2.19 11.60
N GLY A 591 -0.84 2.52 10.76
CA GLY A 591 -0.60 3.89 10.30
C GLY A 591 -1.81 4.48 9.57
N ASN A 592 -2.42 3.73 8.66
CA ASN A 592 -3.64 4.13 7.95
C ASN A 592 -4.82 4.39 8.91
N LEU A 593 -5.00 3.50 9.90
CA LEU A 593 -6.05 3.66 10.90
C LEU A 593 -5.84 4.93 11.73
N PHE A 594 -4.62 5.16 12.19
CA PHE A 594 -4.27 6.37 12.94
C PHE A 594 -4.38 7.63 12.08
N ALA A 595 -4.01 7.58 10.80
CA ALA A 595 -4.22 8.70 9.87
C ALA A 595 -5.69 9.12 9.81
N GLY A 596 -6.63 8.16 9.75
CA GLY A 596 -8.07 8.43 9.80
C GLY A 596 -8.51 9.02 11.13
N LEU A 597 -8.10 8.44 12.26
CA LEU A 597 -8.45 8.92 13.60
C LEU A 597 -7.89 10.31 13.89
N ILE A 598 -6.64 10.60 13.48
CA ILE A 598 -6.01 11.92 13.62
C ILE A 598 -6.77 12.95 12.77
N ALA A 599 -7.10 12.61 11.52
CA ALA A 599 -7.84 13.51 10.64
C ALA A 599 -9.25 13.85 11.17
N GLY A 600 -9.88 12.96 11.93
CA GLY A 600 -11.16 13.20 12.60
C GLY A 600 -11.12 14.36 13.60
N ARG A 601 -9.94 14.66 14.16
CA ARG A 601 -9.75 15.80 15.07
C ARG A 601 -9.88 17.17 14.36
N LEU A 602 -9.96 17.21 13.02
CA LEU A 602 -10.23 18.45 12.28
C LEU A 602 -11.57 19.11 12.66
N GLU A 603 -12.56 18.35 13.13
CA GLU A 603 -13.82 18.93 13.59
C GLU A 603 -13.65 19.81 14.85
N GLY A 604 -12.65 19.50 15.69
CA GLY A 604 -12.41 20.20 16.96
C GLY A 604 -11.16 21.09 16.99
N LEU A 605 -10.31 21.03 15.96
CA LEU A 605 -9.04 21.75 15.91
C LEU A 605 -8.91 22.56 14.63
N ASN A 606 -8.25 23.73 14.72
CA ASN A 606 -7.83 24.46 13.53
C ASN A 606 -6.83 23.56 12.72
N PRO A 607 -6.98 23.48 11.38
CA PRO A 607 -6.11 22.67 10.52
C PRO A 607 -4.61 22.93 10.74
N SER A 608 -4.20 24.19 10.93
CA SER A 608 -2.81 24.54 11.24
C SER A 608 -2.32 23.86 12.53
N SER A 609 -3.13 23.90 13.61
CA SER A 609 -2.78 23.27 14.89
C SER A 609 -2.70 21.75 14.80
N LEU A 610 -3.57 21.12 14.01
CA LEU A 610 -3.51 19.68 13.77
C LEU A 610 -2.20 19.32 13.07
N PHE A 611 -1.89 19.96 11.94
CA PHE A 611 -0.68 19.69 11.17
C PHE A 611 0.59 19.99 11.96
N TRP A 612 0.60 21.05 12.75
CA TRP A 612 1.68 21.37 13.68
C TRP A 612 1.92 20.25 14.70
N THR A 613 0.84 19.73 15.30
CA THR A 613 0.91 18.64 16.27
C THR A 613 1.47 17.36 15.64
N VAL A 614 1.02 17.02 14.45
CA VAL A 614 1.54 15.86 13.68
C VAL A 614 3.03 16.06 13.39
N ALA A 615 3.44 17.27 12.95
CA ALA A 615 4.84 17.59 12.68
C ALA A 615 5.72 17.40 13.92
N LEU A 616 5.25 17.84 15.09
CA LEU A 616 6.00 17.71 16.36
C LEU A 616 6.11 16.24 16.79
N ILE A 617 5.04 15.45 16.70
CA ILE A 617 5.04 14.03 17.07
C ILE A 617 5.99 13.25 16.17
N VAL A 618 5.84 13.42 14.84
CA VAL A 618 6.66 12.70 13.86
C VAL A 618 8.12 13.18 13.92
N GLY A 619 8.36 14.48 14.05
CA GLY A 619 9.70 15.06 14.21
C GLY A 619 10.37 14.58 15.50
N GLY A 620 9.64 14.56 16.62
CA GLY A 620 10.10 14.00 17.89
C GLY A 620 10.48 12.51 17.78
N ALA A 621 9.67 11.72 17.08
CA ALA A 621 10.00 10.32 16.75
C ALA A 621 11.25 10.23 15.89
N GLY A 622 11.45 11.14 14.93
CA GLY A 622 12.68 11.25 14.13
C GLY A 622 13.91 11.52 15.00
N VAL A 623 13.82 12.42 15.99
CA VAL A 623 14.90 12.68 16.96
C VAL A 623 15.20 11.42 17.78
N VAL A 624 14.17 10.74 18.31
CA VAL A 624 14.33 9.49 19.05
C VAL A 624 14.98 8.42 18.18
N ALA A 625 14.54 8.27 16.92
CA ALA A 625 15.14 7.33 15.97
C ALA A 625 16.63 7.64 15.71
N LEU A 626 16.99 8.90 15.57
CA LEU A 626 18.38 9.35 15.38
C LEU A 626 19.24 9.07 16.61
N LEU A 627 18.76 9.41 17.81
CA LEU A 627 19.48 9.18 19.06
C LEU A 627 19.66 7.69 19.38
N THR A 628 18.69 6.87 19.01
CA THR A 628 18.75 5.41 19.19
C THR A 628 19.46 4.67 18.05
N ALA A 629 19.84 5.35 16.96
CA ALA A 629 20.47 4.73 15.81
C ALA A 629 21.76 3.95 16.15
N PRO A 630 22.71 4.48 16.97
CA PRO A 630 23.93 3.75 17.30
C PRO A 630 23.67 2.43 18.07
N PRO A 631 22.88 2.40 19.17
CA PRO A 631 22.58 1.14 19.85
C PRO A 631 21.76 0.18 18.99
N VAL A 632 20.79 0.65 18.22
CA VAL A 632 19.98 -0.19 17.31
C VAL A 632 20.89 -0.83 16.25
N LYS A 633 21.80 -0.08 15.63
CA LYS A 633 22.78 -0.64 14.67
C LYS A 633 23.60 -1.78 15.29
N ARG A 634 24.04 -1.64 16.54
CA ARG A 634 24.80 -2.71 17.24
C ARG A 634 23.97 -3.98 17.45
N LEU A 635 22.66 -3.85 17.67
CA LEU A 635 21.74 -4.99 17.84
C LEU A 635 21.48 -5.74 16.51
N MET A 636 21.69 -5.09 15.36
CA MET A 636 21.52 -5.69 14.03
C MET A 636 22.65 -6.66 13.67
N GLY A 637 23.83 -6.52 14.30
CA GLY A 637 25.04 -7.26 13.93
C GLY A 637 25.58 -6.80 12.58
N ASP A 638 25.89 -7.76 11.70
CA ASP A 638 26.51 -7.50 10.39
C ASP A 638 25.51 -7.02 9.30
N VAL A 639 24.25 -6.77 9.65
CA VAL A 639 23.25 -6.29 8.69
C VAL A 639 23.38 -4.79 8.48
N GLU A 640 23.63 -4.38 7.21
CA GLU A 640 23.75 -2.99 6.78
C GLU A 640 22.60 -2.56 5.83
#